data_78dc2f43bc04c4fdd407cfb8049e23d3
#
_entry.id   78dc2f43bc04c4fdd407cfb8049e23d3
#
_cell.length_a   1.000
_cell.length_b   1.000
_cell.length_c   1.000
_cell.angle_alpha   90.00
_cell.angle_beta   90.00
_cell.angle_gamma   90.00
#
_symmetry.space_group_name_H-M   'P 1'
#
loop_
_entity.id
_entity.type
_entity.pdbx_description
1 polymer ?
#
loop_
_entity_poly.entity_id
_entity_poly.type
_entity_poly.pdbx_seq_one_letter_code
_entity_poly.pdbx_strand_id
1 'polypeptide(L)'
;MGLGAVQAQLSDEVCEENGTLSRETYTSAWLGQAMFYTVYLPSCYSPQETYPTLYLMHGSNDDDGHWVRLGLPAVLDEAIRNGEMPPVIAVLPFGNVIANRNRFDNVSWSNVFLTELMPDAERKYSVNDQLRAIGGISRGGFWAYQIGLRHPNLFKAIGGHSAFFDLYHAEPPDNPLHQILNAPNIETMSLWLDRGKGDYAYVGLDIMHQRMNERGLPHTYSIAEQGEHNNGYWSAQIANYVAWYAQALVPPPAIAPAATPAPLTFFATSTPDALLPVATPMPITPVGKSLFVPVVGFPSLQTTVDNATLQAVRNGGDASRLILDEETHAILQDAGVMFASNVRVLPFANLRDALWNDREAFSLLTLDRLTHQLRLLWVDEMPVFENLEAYPFWIASTAPVFDTSKLTRITASGVTALTRNTLKALDERSVEDAISGIAPYVNASDFFHTSNEVSFASDCPLLNADVLGGATSFCSKEAHFDLFTALGVDIIELTGNHNNDYGYAAYAETLDWYTKNNIQTLGGGATVAQAQRPLVMTHNGNTVAWVACNSIGPYYALANDAPELLGGVRGGAASCGGAWLSETLARAQSQADIVILTVQQFEVEDYRPLPEQERQFRAYADMGADVVIGTAPHKPQTFEFYRESFIHYGLGNLFFDQPFWGNTRFFMDTLVLYEGRLVTIELFAGIIEDNVRPRPMTLEERLNFLFFMFRQQNGF
;
A
#
# COMPACT_ATOMS: atom_id res chain seq x y z
N MET A 1 -43.30 -11.46 51.53
CA MET A 1 -42.13 -10.64 51.86
C MET A 1 -41.57 -10.16 50.55
N GLY A 2 -41.74 -8.87 50.29
CA GLY A 2 -41.46 -8.29 48.98
C GLY A 2 -39.97 -8.16 48.71
N LEU A 3 -39.58 -8.48 47.49
CA LEU A 3 -38.32 -8.08 46.89
C LEU A 3 -38.55 -6.72 46.26
N GLY A 4 -37.97 -5.69 46.88
CA GLY A 4 -37.99 -4.34 46.36
C GLY A 4 -37.06 -4.23 45.16
N ALA A 5 -37.58 -3.76 44.04
CA ALA A 5 -36.80 -3.28 42.91
C ALA A 5 -35.99 -2.07 43.37
N VAL A 6 -34.69 -2.12 43.30
CA VAL A 6 -33.81 -0.97 43.42
C VAL A 6 -33.88 -0.26 42.06
N GLN A 7 -34.78 0.72 41.95
CA GLN A 7 -34.68 1.76 40.94
C GLN A 7 -33.43 2.60 41.30
N ALA A 8 -32.45 2.64 40.40
CA ALA A 8 -31.41 3.66 40.47
C ALA A 8 -32.09 5.01 40.26
N GLN A 9 -32.31 5.73 41.34
CA GLN A 9 -32.67 7.14 41.30
C GLN A 9 -31.44 7.91 40.82
N LEU A 10 -31.55 8.51 39.63
CA LEU A 10 -30.74 9.66 39.31
C LEU A 10 -31.07 10.72 40.37
N SER A 11 -30.09 11.24 41.10
CA SER A 11 -30.26 12.28 42.07
C SER A 11 -30.88 13.50 41.39
N ASP A 12 -31.97 14.04 41.98
CA ASP A 12 -32.62 15.28 41.55
C ASP A 12 -31.76 16.54 41.84
N GLU A 13 -30.44 16.44 41.96
CA GLU A 13 -29.55 17.58 42.04
C GLU A 13 -29.42 18.23 40.65
N VAL A 14 -30.18 19.27 40.42
CA VAL A 14 -30.12 20.08 39.20
C VAL A 14 -28.76 20.77 39.16
N CYS A 15 -27.99 20.54 38.12
CA CYS A 15 -26.74 21.26 37.84
C CYS A 15 -27.07 22.70 37.41
N GLU A 16 -27.28 23.64 38.38
CA GLU A 16 -27.73 25.00 38.12
C GLU A 16 -26.62 25.97 37.70
N GLU A 17 -25.37 25.68 38.09
CA GLU A 17 -24.20 26.48 37.78
C GLU A 17 -23.44 25.99 36.54
N ASN A 18 -22.43 26.73 36.12
CA ASN A 18 -21.55 26.30 35.06
C ASN A 18 -20.55 25.25 35.57
N GLY A 19 -20.22 24.31 34.71
CA GLY A 19 -19.18 23.33 34.97
C GLY A 19 -17.78 23.94 35.07
N THR A 20 -16.83 23.15 35.48
CA THR A 20 -15.44 23.57 35.67
C THR A 20 -14.50 22.96 34.63
N LEU A 21 -13.46 23.71 34.27
CA LEU A 21 -12.37 23.25 33.41
C LEU A 21 -11.09 23.12 34.22
N SER A 22 -10.41 22.00 34.10
CA SER A 22 -9.06 21.82 34.61
C SER A 22 -8.15 21.26 33.50
N ARG A 23 -6.88 21.65 33.53
CA ARG A 23 -5.87 21.09 32.64
C ARG A 23 -4.99 20.14 33.41
N GLU A 24 -5.01 18.89 33.04
CA GLU A 24 -4.32 17.79 33.67
C GLU A 24 -2.99 17.48 32.98
N THR A 25 -2.07 16.91 33.76
CA THR A 25 -0.76 16.47 33.26
C THR A 25 -0.53 15.02 33.67
N TYR A 26 0.03 14.22 32.76
CA TYR A 26 0.58 12.90 33.06
C TYR A 26 1.94 12.74 32.34
N THR A 27 2.75 11.82 32.82
CA THR A 27 4.00 11.46 32.16
C THR A 27 3.77 10.24 31.29
N SER A 28 3.95 10.38 29.99
CA SER A 28 3.89 9.24 29.07
C SER A 28 5.17 8.41 29.19
N ALA A 29 5.02 7.15 29.52
CA ALA A 29 6.15 6.19 29.54
C ALA A 29 6.61 5.85 28.13
N TRP A 30 5.67 5.80 27.16
CA TRP A 30 5.98 5.54 25.76
C TRP A 30 6.76 6.66 25.08
N LEU A 31 6.51 7.92 25.48
CA LEU A 31 7.12 9.09 24.85
C LEU A 31 8.24 9.70 25.69
N GLY A 32 8.37 9.32 26.97
CA GLY A 32 9.36 9.87 27.88
C GLY A 32 9.18 11.34 28.19
N GLN A 33 7.96 11.89 28.04
CA GLN A 33 7.66 13.32 28.24
C GLN A 33 6.32 13.55 28.93
N ALA A 34 6.12 14.77 29.44
CA ALA A 34 4.84 15.21 29.98
C ALA A 34 3.82 15.40 28.83
N MET A 35 2.61 14.88 29.03
CA MET A 35 1.46 15.03 28.17
C MET A 35 0.32 15.67 28.93
N PHE A 36 -0.63 16.25 28.21
CA PHE A 36 -1.70 17.05 28.77
C PHE A 36 -3.06 16.63 28.22
N TYR A 37 -4.12 16.95 29.00
CA TYR A 37 -5.50 16.94 28.54
C TYR A 37 -6.32 17.91 29.36
N THR A 38 -7.34 18.52 28.77
CA THR A 38 -8.29 19.35 29.48
C THR A 38 -9.53 18.54 29.85
N VAL A 39 -10.06 18.73 31.05
CA VAL A 39 -11.26 18.04 31.53
C VAL A 39 -12.34 19.11 31.86
N TYR A 40 -13.54 18.87 31.33
CA TYR A 40 -14.75 19.54 31.78
C TYR A 40 -15.48 18.61 32.77
N LEU A 41 -15.87 19.17 33.93
CA LEU A 41 -16.73 18.52 34.91
C LEU A 41 -18.02 19.32 35.04
N PRO A 42 -19.21 18.65 35.06
CA PRO A 42 -20.49 19.36 35.33
C PRO A 42 -20.52 19.96 36.72
N SER A 43 -21.29 20.99 36.95
CA SER A 43 -21.35 21.71 38.25
C SER A 43 -21.78 20.82 39.42
N CYS A 44 -22.56 19.79 39.14
CA CYS A 44 -23.03 18.78 40.09
C CYS A 44 -22.10 17.57 40.20
N TYR A 45 -20.84 17.62 39.71
CA TYR A 45 -19.93 16.51 39.82
C TYR A 45 -19.66 16.09 41.24
N SER A 46 -19.85 14.80 41.52
CA SER A 46 -19.55 14.15 42.80
C SER A 46 -18.64 12.90 42.54
N PRO A 47 -17.53 12.77 43.26
CA PRO A 47 -16.67 11.60 43.13
C PRO A 47 -17.31 10.28 43.60
N GLN A 48 -18.49 10.31 44.19
CA GLN A 48 -19.26 9.16 44.65
C GLN A 48 -20.21 8.61 43.57
N GLU A 49 -20.42 9.38 42.48
CA GLU A 49 -21.28 8.99 41.37
C GLU A 49 -20.43 8.74 40.11
N THR A 50 -20.97 7.97 39.17
CA THR A 50 -20.27 7.73 37.89
C THR A 50 -20.97 8.43 36.75
N TYR A 51 -20.21 9.01 35.85
CA TYR A 51 -20.69 9.86 34.78
C TYR A 51 -20.38 9.28 33.39
N PRO A 52 -21.31 9.40 32.41
CA PRO A 52 -20.99 9.24 31.02
C PRO A 52 -19.78 10.08 30.63
N THR A 53 -18.94 9.64 29.70
CA THR A 53 -17.73 10.37 29.35
C THR A 53 -17.56 10.53 27.86
N LEU A 54 -17.26 11.76 27.42
CA LEU A 54 -16.91 12.14 26.06
C LEU A 54 -15.40 12.31 25.94
N TYR A 55 -14.77 11.57 25.04
CA TYR A 55 -13.40 11.81 24.60
C TYR A 55 -13.42 12.52 23.26
N LEU A 56 -13.02 13.81 23.23
CA LEU A 56 -13.12 14.65 22.03
C LEU A 56 -11.75 15.13 21.56
N MET A 57 -11.30 14.58 20.44
CA MET A 57 -9.98 14.82 19.88
C MET A 57 -9.93 16.07 19.02
N HIS A 58 -8.84 16.83 19.11
CA HIS A 58 -8.61 18.05 18.33
C HIS A 58 -8.17 17.77 16.89
N GLY A 59 -8.29 18.78 16.01
CA GLY A 59 -7.78 18.74 14.64
C GLY A 59 -6.25 18.82 14.55
N SER A 60 -5.72 18.71 13.35
CA SER A 60 -4.26 18.80 13.10
C SER A 60 -3.70 20.13 13.61
N ASN A 61 -2.52 20.06 14.25
CA ASN A 61 -1.79 21.23 14.77
C ASN A 61 -2.55 22.07 15.81
N ASP A 62 -3.62 21.55 16.40
CA ASP A 62 -4.36 22.15 17.48
C ASP A 62 -4.01 21.53 18.84
N ASP A 63 -4.72 21.86 19.91
CA ASP A 63 -4.41 21.46 21.28
C ASP A 63 -5.66 21.04 22.09
N ASP A 64 -5.46 20.71 23.37
CA ASP A 64 -6.50 20.33 24.32
C ASP A 64 -7.51 21.47 24.64
N GLY A 65 -7.26 22.69 24.18
CA GLY A 65 -8.18 23.82 24.25
C GLY A 65 -9.07 24.01 23.03
N HIS A 66 -8.89 23.22 21.96
CA HIS A 66 -9.61 23.40 20.69
C HIS A 66 -11.14 23.41 20.90
N TRP A 67 -11.67 22.37 21.48
CA TRP A 67 -13.13 22.27 21.78
C TRP A 67 -13.63 23.35 22.72
N VAL A 68 -12.79 23.81 23.66
CA VAL A 68 -13.13 24.93 24.54
C VAL A 68 -13.28 26.22 23.73
N ARG A 69 -12.36 26.49 22.81
CA ARG A 69 -12.42 27.68 21.92
C ARG A 69 -13.63 27.66 20.97
N LEU A 70 -14.10 26.46 20.60
CA LEU A 70 -15.32 26.29 19.79
C LEU A 70 -16.62 26.53 20.58
N GLY A 71 -16.56 26.63 21.93
CA GLY A 71 -17.71 26.92 22.78
C GLY A 71 -18.34 25.70 23.46
N LEU A 72 -17.72 24.52 23.40
CA LEU A 72 -18.24 23.27 23.96
C LEU A 72 -18.71 23.39 25.42
N PRO A 73 -17.94 23.99 26.37
CA PRO A 73 -18.35 24.03 27.77
C PRO A 73 -19.69 24.74 28.00
N ALA A 74 -19.91 25.89 27.35
CA ALA A 74 -21.14 26.63 27.47
C ALA A 74 -22.36 25.86 26.95
N VAL A 75 -22.20 25.11 25.86
CA VAL A 75 -23.27 24.28 25.28
C VAL A 75 -23.55 23.06 26.15
N LEU A 76 -22.52 22.44 26.75
CA LEU A 76 -22.70 21.36 27.73
C LEU A 76 -23.47 21.85 28.96
N ASP A 77 -23.08 23.01 29.50
CA ASP A 77 -23.78 23.62 30.67
C ASP A 77 -25.25 23.89 30.37
N GLU A 78 -25.55 24.41 29.18
CA GLU A 78 -26.93 24.69 28.77
C GLU A 78 -27.76 23.42 28.60
N ALA A 79 -27.20 22.41 27.86
CA ALA A 79 -27.87 21.14 27.62
C ALA A 79 -28.13 20.35 28.92
N ILE A 80 -27.18 20.37 29.87
CA ILE A 80 -27.31 19.70 31.14
C ILE A 80 -28.39 20.38 32.00
N ARG A 81 -28.40 21.73 32.09
CA ARG A 81 -29.43 22.49 32.81
C ARG A 81 -30.84 22.29 32.24
N ASN A 82 -30.92 22.18 30.93
CA ASN A 82 -32.21 21.97 30.26
C ASN A 82 -32.69 20.50 30.35
N GLY A 83 -31.88 19.59 30.89
CA GLY A 83 -32.16 18.15 30.91
C GLY A 83 -32.08 17.48 29.52
N GLU A 84 -31.49 18.16 28.55
CA GLU A 84 -31.27 17.64 27.17
C GLU A 84 -30.09 16.68 27.08
N MET A 85 -29.18 16.77 28.07
CA MET A 85 -28.02 15.89 28.23
C MET A 85 -27.86 15.50 29.71
N PRO A 86 -27.54 14.22 30.02
CA PRO A 86 -27.17 13.87 31.40
C PRO A 86 -25.87 14.58 31.78
N PRO A 87 -25.63 14.81 33.08
CA PRO A 87 -24.34 15.29 33.54
C PRO A 87 -23.21 14.41 32.98
N VAL A 88 -22.22 15.02 32.33
CA VAL A 88 -21.19 14.31 31.55
C VAL A 88 -19.79 14.85 31.88
N ILE A 89 -18.80 13.99 31.89
CA ILE A 89 -17.38 14.38 31.89
C ILE A 89 -16.93 14.49 30.40
N ALA A 90 -16.29 15.62 30.03
CA ALA A 90 -15.63 15.70 28.75
C ALA A 90 -14.11 15.76 28.94
N VAL A 91 -13.41 14.81 28.30
CA VAL A 91 -11.95 14.73 28.29
C VAL A 91 -11.46 15.16 26.90
N LEU A 92 -10.65 16.20 26.86
CA LEU A 92 -10.12 16.84 25.65
C LEU A 92 -8.63 16.58 25.57
N PRO A 93 -8.20 15.52 24.87
CA PRO A 93 -6.80 15.10 24.83
C PRO A 93 -5.91 16.08 24.05
N PHE A 94 -4.66 16.28 24.48
CA PHE A 94 -3.63 16.90 23.67
C PHE A 94 -2.77 15.84 22.99
N GLY A 95 -2.99 15.63 21.71
CA GLY A 95 -2.24 14.66 20.91
C GLY A 95 -0.82 15.10 20.56
N ASN A 96 -0.45 16.37 20.79
CA ASN A 96 0.85 16.92 20.43
C ASN A 96 1.22 16.59 18.97
N VAL A 97 2.49 16.57 18.64
CA VAL A 97 2.95 16.18 17.28
C VAL A 97 2.67 14.71 16.92
N ILE A 98 2.44 13.83 17.90
CA ILE A 98 2.20 12.41 17.61
C ILE A 98 0.82 12.16 16.98
N ALA A 99 -0.20 12.98 17.31
CA ALA A 99 -1.52 12.88 16.67
C ALA A 99 -1.49 13.29 15.18
N ASN A 100 -0.47 14.06 14.76
CA ASN A 100 -0.27 14.44 13.35
C ASN A 100 0.58 13.42 12.57
N ARG A 101 1.12 12.38 13.24
CA ARG A 101 1.93 11.34 12.59
C ARG A 101 1.07 10.15 12.20
N ASN A 102 1.40 9.56 11.05
CA ASN A 102 0.80 8.32 10.56
C ASN A 102 1.58 7.12 11.13
N ARG A 103 1.52 6.97 12.45
CA ARG A 103 2.22 5.93 13.18
C ARG A 103 1.24 5.11 14.01
N PHE A 104 1.31 3.77 13.93
CA PHE A 104 0.33 2.85 14.48
C PHE A 104 0.94 1.76 15.39
N ASP A 105 2.19 1.92 15.78
CA ASP A 105 2.91 1.07 16.73
C ASP A 105 2.69 1.48 18.21
N ASN A 106 3.53 0.95 19.09
CA ASN A 106 3.44 1.19 20.55
C ASN A 106 3.61 2.67 20.96
N VAL A 107 4.23 3.51 20.13
CA VAL A 107 4.33 4.97 20.36
C VAL A 107 3.35 5.78 19.52
N SER A 108 2.35 5.13 18.94
CA SER A 108 1.26 5.78 18.22
C SER A 108 0.35 6.59 19.14
N TRP A 109 -0.35 7.57 18.58
CA TRP A 109 -1.34 8.33 19.34
C TRP A 109 -2.45 7.43 19.90
N SER A 110 -2.94 6.46 19.13
CA SER A 110 -3.96 5.52 19.62
C SER A 110 -3.48 4.70 20.80
N ASN A 111 -2.24 4.22 20.78
CA ASN A 111 -1.70 3.44 21.91
C ASN A 111 -1.49 4.31 23.16
N VAL A 112 -0.91 5.51 23.02
CA VAL A 112 -0.72 6.44 24.13
C VAL A 112 -2.08 6.85 24.72
N PHE A 113 -3.07 7.13 23.88
CA PHE A 113 -4.43 7.44 24.34
C PHE A 113 -5.04 6.29 25.16
N LEU A 114 -5.03 5.08 24.61
CA LEU A 114 -5.68 3.92 25.23
C LEU A 114 -4.97 3.38 26.48
N THR A 115 -3.64 3.41 26.49
CA THR A 115 -2.86 2.75 27.56
C THR A 115 -2.38 3.72 28.64
N GLU A 116 -2.39 5.04 28.38
CA GLU A 116 -1.89 6.03 29.33
C GLU A 116 -2.89 7.13 29.64
N LEU A 117 -3.38 7.89 28.64
CA LEU A 117 -4.25 9.04 28.87
C LEU A 117 -5.62 8.62 29.44
N MET A 118 -6.32 7.73 28.77
CA MET A 118 -7.65 7.26 29.17
C MET A 118 -7.59 6.63 30.57
N PRO A 119 -6.65 5.71 30.91
CA PRO A 119 -6.52 5.21 32.29
C PRO A 119 -6.14 6.28 33.31
N ASP A 120 -5.37 7.30 32.95
CA ASP A 120 -5.03 8.41 33.85
C ASP A 120 -6.27 9.24 34.20
N ALA A 121 -7.08 9.61 33.18
CA ALA A 121 -8.33 10.34 33.37
C ALA A 121 -9.33 9.53 34.21
N GLU A 122 -9.50 8.24 33.91
CA GLU A 122 -10.44 7.35 34.62
C GLU A 122 -10.01 7.01 36.05
N ARG A 123 -8.73 7.12 36.37
CA ARG A 123 -8.26 7.02 37.76
C ARG A 123 -8.55 8.29 38.57
N LYS A 124 -8.54 9.46 37.92
CA LYS A 124 -8.77 10.77 38.59
C LYS A 124 -10.23 11.13 38.72
N TYR A 125 -11.05 10.68 37.79
CA TYR A 125 -12.46 11.06 37.69
C TYR A 125 -13.36 9.82 37.64
N SER A 126 -14.59 9.99 38.15
CA SER A 126 -15.56 8.89 38.29
C SER A 126 -16.30 8.60 36.98
N VAL A 127 -15.63 7.96 36.07
CA VAL A 127 -16.14 7.60 34.74
C VAL A 127 -17.05 6.36 34.82
N ASN A 128 -18.16 6.38 34.11
CA ASN A 128 -18.94 5.18 33.80
C ASN A 128 -18.37 4.47 32.60
N ASP A 129 -17.71 3.35 32.85
CA ASP A 129 -17.01 2.58 31.81
C ASP A 129 -17.93 1.91 30.78
N GLN A 130 -19.24 1.89 31.02
CA GLN A 130 -20.24 1.40 30.06
C GLN A 130 -20.82 2.51 29.17
N LEU A 131 -20.57 3.78 29.50
CA LEU A 131 -21.14 4.95 28.81
C LEU A 131 -20.02 5.91 28.35
N ARG A 132 -19.18 5.44 27.45
CA ARG A 132 -18.15 6.25 26.80
C ARG A 132 -18.51 6.54 25.35
N ALA A 133 -18.23 7.75 24.89
CA ALA A 133 -18.24 8.10 23.47
C ALA A 133 -16.90 8.73 23.09
N ILE A 134 -16.52 8.54 21.84
CA ILE A 134 -15.31 9.12 21.28
C ILE A 134 -15.66 9.90 20.02
N GLY A 135 -15.03 11.06 19.83
CA GLY A 135 -15.22 11.85 18.64
C GLY A 135 -14.05 12.77 18.37
N GLY A 136 -14.09 13.44 17.24
CA GLY A 136 -13.04 14.40 16.93
C GLY A 136 -13.27 15.14 15.64
N ILE A 137 -12.53 16.23 15.49
CA ILE A 137 -12.56 17.13 14.35
C ILE A 137 -11.37 16.81 13.44
N SER A 138 -11.61 16.75 12.11
CA SER A 138 -10.55 16.61 11.12
C SER A 138 -9.67 15.36 11.41
N ARG A 139 -8.38 15.55 11.68
CA ARG A 139 -7.48 14.47 12.10
C ARG A 139 -7.92 13.80 13.41
N GLY A 140 -8.53 14.53 14.31
CA GLY A 140 -9.15 13.96 15.52
C GLY A 140 -10.29 13.00 15.20
N GLY A 141 -11.08 13.28 14.17
CA GLY A 141 -12.11 12.37 13.66
C GLY A 141 -11.54 11.09 13.08
N PHE A 142 -10.41 11.17 12.37
CA PHE A 142 -9.67 9.98 11.93
C PHE A 142 -9.30 9.08 13.12
N TRP A 143 -8.69 9.65 14.18
CA TRP A 143 -8.29 8.88 15.35
C TRP A 143 -9.48 8.33 16.14
N ALA A 144 -10.58 9.10 16.22
CA ALA A 144 -11.78 8.63 16.88
C ALA A 144 -12.34 7.37 16.21
N TYR A 145 -12.39 7.36 14.87
CA TYR A 145 -12.82 6.19 14.11
C TYR A 145 -11.81 5.06 14.18
N GLN A 146 -10.51 5.34 14.04
CA GLN A 146 -9.45 4.31 14.12
C GLN A 146 -9.48 3.56 15.46
N ILE A 147 -9.62 4.31 16.55
CA ILE A 147 -9.66 3.73 17.90
C ILE A 147 -10.99 3.01 18.15
N GLY A 148 -12.11 3.66 17.82
CA GLY A 148 -13.43 3.14 18.12
C GLY A 148 -13.78 1.88 17.33
N LEU A 149 -13.41 1.80 16.06
CA LEU A 149 -13.61 0.60 15.22
C LEU A 149 -12.70 -0.56 15.63
N ARG A 150 -11.52 -0.27 16.14
CA ARG A 150 -10.58 -1.29 16.64
C ARG A 150 -10.94 -1.80 18.02
N HIS A 151 -11.63 -0.99 18.82
CA HIS A 151 -12.03 -1.30 20.19
C HIS A 151 -13.53 -1.07 20.41
N PRO A 152 -14.42 -1.77 19.68
CA PRO A 152 -15.86 -1.50 19.66
C PRO A 152 -16.54 -1.71 21.01
N ASN A 153 -15.94 -2.44 21.93
CA ASN A 153 -16.49 -2.67 23.27
C ASN A 153 -16.22 -1.50 24.24
N LEU A 154 -15.35 -0.55 23.88
CA LEU A 154 -15.00 0.57 24.76
C LEU A 154 -15.95 1.76 24.65
N PHE A 155 -16.62 1.93 23.50
CA PHE A 155 -17.40 3.11 23.20
C PHE A 155 -18.81 2.76 22.70
N LYS A 156 -19.80 3.61 23.03
CA LYS A 156 -21.18 3.53 22.54
C LYS A 156 -21.40 4.32 21.26
N ALA A 157 -20.55 5.32 21.03
CA ALA A 157 -20.68 6.21 19.88
C ALA A 157 -19.31 6.66 19.36
N ILE A 158 -19.25 6.87 18.03
CA ILE A 158 -18.10 7.47 17.34
C ILE A 158 -18.61 8.64 16.48
N GLY A 159 -18.07 9.85 16.73
CA GLY A 159 -18.36 11.05 15.95
C GLY A 159 -17.15 11.49 15.12
N GLY A 160 -17.35 11.67 13.80
CA GLY A 160 -16.33 12.17 12.88
C GLY A 160 -16.75 13.52 12.30
N HIS A 161 -16.30 14.61 12.92
CA HIS A 161 -16.69 15.97 12.59
C HIS A 161 -15.72 16.57 11.57
N SER A 162 -16.17 16.76 10.33
CA SER A 162 -15.25 17.06 9.21
C SER A 162 -14.06 16.10 9.21
N ALA A 163 -14.26 14.84 9.55
CA ALA A 163 -13.17 13.86 9.76
C ALA A 163 -12.34 13.71 8.50
N PHE A 164 -11.02 13.79 8.65
CA PHE A 164 -10.11 13.65 7.53
C PHE A 164 -9.76 12.20 7.32
N PHE A 165 -10.56 11.52 6.50
CA PHE A 165 -10.28 10.16 6.06
C PHE A 165 -9.65 10.18 4.67
N ASP A 166 -8.68 9.30 4.47
CA ASP A 166 -8.15 8.98 3.16
C ASP A 166 -7.64 7.53 3.14
N LEU A 167 -7.31 7.06 1.97
CA LEU A 167 -6.84 5.69 1.81
C LEU A 167 -5.34 5.52 2.08
N TYR A 168 -4.63 6.60 2.44
CA TYR A 168 -3.18 6.71 2.33
C TYR A 168 -2.45 6.93 3.66
N HIS A 169 -3.08 7.60 4.61
CA HIS A 169 -2.47 7.96 5.89
C HIS A 169 -2.32 6.78 6.86
N ALA A 170 -2.92 5.65 6.55
CA ALA A 170 -2.81 4.43 7.34
C ALA A 170 -2.97 3.21 6.46
N GLU A 171 -2.27 2.14 6.82
CA GLU A 171 -2.44 0.83 6.20
C GLU A 171 -3.81 0.21 6.50
N PRO A 172 -4.30 -0.74 5.69
CA PRO A 172 -5.63 -1.33 5.88
C PRO A 172 -5.98 -1.73 7.32
N PRO A 173 -5.09 -2.36 8.12
CA PRO A 173 -5.42 -2.71 9.50
C PRO A 173 -5.66 -1.52 10.42
N ASP A 174 -5.07 -0.36 10.10
CA ASP A 174 -5.12 0.86 10.91
C ASP A 174 -5.93 1.98 10.27
N ASN A 175 -6.37 1.81 9.03
CA ASN A 175 -7.13 2.81 8.30
C ASN A 175 -8.64 2.68 8.59
N PRO A 176 -9.31 3.71 9.13
CA PRO A 176 -10.73 3.66 9.41
C PRO A 176 -11.60 3.29 8.21
N LEU A 177 -11.22 3.71 7.00
CA LEU A 177 -11.92 3.35 5.78
C LEU A 177 -11.88 1.83 5.50
N HIS A 178 -10.82 1.15 5.88
CA HIS A 178 -10.72 -0.31 5.76
C HIS A 178 -11.32 -1.03 6.97
N GLN A 179 -11.08 -0.51 8.16
CA GLN A 179 -11.62 -1.08 9.39
C GLN A 179 -13.16 -1.15 9.37
N ILE A 180 -13.82 -0.12 8.84
CA ILE A 180 -15.30 -0.07 8.77
C ILE A 180 -15.90 -1.23 7.98
N LEU A 181 -15.16 -1.83 7.05
CA LEU A 181 -15.65 -2.97 6.27
C LEU A 181 -15.75 -4.26 7.08
N ASN A 182 -14.89 -4.44 8.11
CA ASN A 182 -14.73 -5.71 8.80
C ASN A 182 -14.73 -5.60 10.33
N ALA A 183 -14.82 -4.39 10.91
CA ALA A 183 -14.83 -4.22 12.38
C ALA A 183 -15.99 -5.01 13.01
N PRO A 184 -15.72 -5.90 13.97
CA PRO A 184 -16.77 -6.70 14.61
C PRO A 184 -17.57 -5.88 15.62
N ASN A 185 -18.82 -6.28 15.89
CA ASN A 185 -19.67 -5.76 16.99
C ASN A 185 -19.93 -4.24 16.94
N ILE A 186 -19.93 -3.62 15.76
CA ILE A 186 -20.21 -2.19 15.61
C ILE A 186 -21.67 -1.90 15.23
N GLU A 187 -22.49 -2.91 15.03
CA GLU A 187 -23.89 -2.81 14.58
C GLU A 187 -24.79 -2.13 15.62
N THR A 188 -24.38 -2.14 16.89
CA THR A 188 -25.09 -1.47 18.00
C THR A 188 -24.50 -0.13 18.40
N MET A 189 -23.46 0.31 17.71
CA MET A 189 -22.75 1.55 17.97
C MET A 189 -23.41 2.71 17.22
N SER A 190 -23.55 3.86 17.86
CA SER A 190 -23.98 5.09 17.19
C SER A 190 -22.82 5.65 16.39
N LEU A 191 -23.00 5.84 15.08
CA LEU A 191 -21.99 6.36 14.18
C LEU A 191 -22.45 7.65 13.53
N TRP A 192 -21.64 8.70 13.56
CA TRP A 192 -21.94 9.98 12.93
C TRP A 192 -20.78 10.54 12.14
N LEU A 193 -21.09 11.02 10.95
CA LEU A 193 -20.24 11.83 10.10
C LEU A 193 -20.93 13.14 9.79
N ASP A 194 -20.21 14.24 9.74
CA ASP A 194 -20.74 15.51 9.25
C ASP A 194 -19.69 16.34 8.52
N ARG A 195 -20.15 17.25 7.69
CA ARG A 195 -19.33 18.23 6.99
C ARG A 195 -20.16 19.41 6.47
N GLY A 196 -19.50 20.51 6.20
CA GLY A 196 -20.03 21.55 5.32
C GLY A 196 -19.91 21.19 3.84
N LYS A 197 -20.70 21.80 3.01
CA LYS A 197 -20.70 21.55 1.55
C LYS A 197 -19.38 21.98 0.88
N GLY A 198 -18.71 23.01 1.43
CA GLY A 198 -17.39 23.47 0.99
C GLY A 198 -16.20 22.78 1.65
N ASP A 199 -16.40 21.75 2.45
CA ASP A 199 -15.36 21.05 3.18
C ASP A 199 -14.49 20.20 2.23
N TYR A 200 -13.19 20.44 2.20
CA TYR A 200 -12.27 19.71 1.34
C TYR A 200 -12.07 18.23 1.76
N ALA A 201 -12.42 17.85 2.99
CA ALA A 201 -12.35 16.47 3.46
C ALA A 201 -13.51 15.59 2.95
N TYR A 202 -14.39 16.12 2.11
CA TYR A 202 -15.60 15.47 1.64
C TYR A 202 -15.38 14.09 1.01
N VAL A 203 -14.29 13.92 0.26
CA VAL A 203 -14.01 12.65 -0.46
C VAL A 203 -13.91 11.47 0.50
N GLY A 204 -13.13 11.61 1.56
CA GLY A 204 -12.96 10.55 2.56
C GLY A 204 -14.24 10.28 3.36
N LEU A 205 -14.99 11.33 3.67
CA LEU A 205 -16.28 11.21 4.37
C LEU A 205 -17.34 10.51 3.50
N ASP A 206 -17.40 10.83 2.21
CA ASP A 206 -18.32 10.20 1.26
C ASP A 206 -17.97 8.71 1.07
N ILE A 207 -16.68 8.35 0.99
CA ILE A 207 -16.22 6.95 0.96
C ILE A 207 -16.61 6.22 2.25
N MET A 208 -16.41 6.83 3.41
CA MET A 208 -16.81 6.23 4.69
C MET A 208 -18.32 5.98 4.73
N HIS A 209 -19.13 6.96 4.36
CA HIS A 209 -20.57 6.85 4.24
C HIS A 209 -21.00 5.72 3.27
N GLN A 210 -20.38 5.66 2.09
CA GLN A 210 -20.65 4.59 1.13
C GLN A 210 -20.35 3.21 1.73
N ARG A 211 -19.21 3.01 2.39
CA ARG A 211 -18.82 1.74 3.01
C ARG A 211 -19.74 1.33 4.16
N MET A 212 -20.21 2.28 4.96
CA MET A 212 -21.22 2.02 5.99
C MET A 212 -22.53 1.54 5.36
N ASN A 213 -22.98 2.17 4.25
CA ASN A 213 -24.17 1.75 3.51
C ASN A 213 -24.01 0.36 2.90
N GLU A 214 -22.86 0.07 2.25
CA GLU A 214 -22.57 -1.24 1.67
C GLU A 214 -22.60 -2.36 2.72
N ARG A 215 -22.23 -2.05 3.94
CA ARG A 215 -22.27 -2.96 5.08
C ARG A 215 -23.64 -3.00 5.79
N GLY A 216 -24.56 -2.11 5.44
CA GLY A 216 -25.86 -1.98 6.10
C GLY A 216 -25.79 -1.45 7.54
N LEU A 217 -24.76 -0.68 7.87
CA LEU A 217 -24.58 -0.09 9.20
C LEU A 217 -25.46 1.14 9.39
N PRO A 218 -26.32 1.18 10.42
CA PRO A 218 -27.05 2.40 10.78
C PRO A 218 -26.06 3.51 11.16
N HIS A 219 -26.17 4.66 10.52
CA HIS A 219 -25.34 5.83 10.82
C HIS A 219 -26.02 7.12 10.38
N THR A 220 -25.55 8.24 10.92
CA THR A 220 -25.95 9.58 10.50
C THR A 220 -24.84 10.17 9.64
N TYR A 221 -25.20 10.73 8.47
CA TYR A 221 -24.29 11.56 7.68
C TYR A 221 -24.96 12.89 7.37
N SER A 222 -24.48 13.97 7.98
CA SER A 222 -25.05 15.31 7.87
C SER A 222 -24.18 16.21 6.99
N ILE A 223 -24.79 16.82 5.96
CA ILE A 223 -24.11 17.78 5.09
C ILE A 223 -24.81 19.12 5.22
N ALA A 224 -24.15 20.09 5.86
CA ALA A 224 -24.68 21.45 5.96
C ALA A 224 -24.54 22.19 4.62
N GLU A 225 -25.55 22.96 4.26
CA GLU A 225 -25.56 23.72 2.99
C GLU A 225 -24.43 24.74 2.89
N GLN A 226 -23.91 25.22 4.01
CA GLN A 226 -22.77 26.12 4.11
C GLN A 226 -21.77 25.57 5.12
N GLY A 227 -20.52 25.96 4.95
CA GLY A 227 -19.41 25.58 5.84
C GLY A 227 -18.23 24.99 5.08
N GLU A 228 -17.07 25.33 5.55
CA GLU A 228 -15.78 24.86 5.09
C GLU A 228 -15.07 24.11 6.21
N HIS A 229 -13.91 23.57 5.96
CA HIS A 229 -13.08 22.86 6.94
C HIS A 229 -12.41 23.84 7.91
N ASN A 230 -13.18 24.47 8.80
CA ASN A 230 -12.67 25.51 9.70
C ASN A 230 -13.48 25.65 10.99
N ASN A 231 -12.89 26.39 11.95
CA ASN A 231 -13.47 26.64 13.26
C ASN A 231 -14.84 27.32 13.21
N GLY A 232 -15.12 28.13 12.18
CA GLY A 232 -16.44 28.79 12.03
C GLY A 232 -17.56 27.76 11.80
N TYR A 233 -17.31 26.75 10.98
CA TYR A 233 -18.24 25.66 10.78
C TYR A 233 -18.42 24.82 12.06
N TRP A 234 -17.32 24.36 12.66
CA TRP A 234 -17.38 23.47 13.82
C TRP A 234 -18.04 24.16 15.03
N SER A 235 -17.74 25.45 15.28
CA SER A 235 -18.38 26.21 16.34
C SER A 235 -19.92 26.34 16.15
N ALA A 236 -20.36 26.50 14.89
CA ALA A 236 -21.78 26.54 14.57
C ALA A 236 -22.49 25.18 14.75
N GLN A 237 -21.74 24.07 14.76
CA GLN A 237 -22.28 22.71 14.90
C GLN A 237 -22.23 22.17 16.34
N ILE A 238 -21.57 22.83 17.29
CA ILE A 238 -21.34 22.30 18.65
C ILE A 238 -22.64 21.84 19.32
N ALA A 239 -23.73 22.59 19.18
CA ALA A 239 -25.03 22.23 19.77
C ALA A 239 -25.58 20.92 19.16
N ASN A 240 -25.42 20.73 17.86
CA ASN A 240 -25.80 19.47 17.17
C ASN A 240 -24.94 18.29 17.64
N TYR A 241 -23.65 18.52 17.85
CA TYR A 241 -22.73 17.50 18.36
C TYR A 241 -23.15 17.07 19.77
N VAL A 242 -23.36 18.02 20.68
CA VAL A 242 -23.80 17.75 22.07
C VAL A 242 -25.13 17.00 22.09
N ALA A 243 -26.12 17.44 21.32
CA ALA A 243 -27.42 16.77 21.23
C ALA A 243 -27.34 15.33 20.74
N TRP A 244 -26.45 15.04 19.78
CA TRP A 244 -26.26 13.68 19.28
C TRP A 244 -25.54 12.77 20.29
N TYR A 245 -24.47 13.25 20.94
CA TYR A 245 -23.80 12.49 21.99
C TYR A 245 -24.73 12.24 23.20
N ALA A 246 -25.59 13.18 23.51
CA ALA A 246 -26.59 13.01 24.58
C ALA A 246 -27.48 11.79 24.32
N GLN A 247 -27.97 11.59 23.08
CA GLN A 247 -28.80 10.46 22.73
C GLN A 247 -28.03 9.13 22.83
N ALA A 248 -26.74 9.12 22.47
CA ALA A 248 -25.91 7.93 22.48
C ALA A 248 -25.49 7.49 23.90
N LEU A 249 -25.47 8.41 24.86
CA LEU A 249 -25.02 8.18 26.23
C LEU A 249 -26.16 7.93 27.22
N VAL A 250 -27.42 7.84 26.79
CA VAL A 250 -28.54 7.40 27.64
C VAL A 250 -28.50 5.87 27.79
N PRO A 251 -28.60 5.32 29.02
CA PRO A 251 -28.66 3.88 29.20
C PRO A 251 -29.87 3.27 28.48
N PRO A 252 -29.71 2.14 27.72
CA PRO A 252 -30.87 1.47 27.16
C PRO A 252 -31.81 0.96 28.27
N PRO A 253 -33.15 0.95 28.06
CA PRO A 253 -34.08 0.34 29.00
C PRO A 253 -33.73 -1.12 29.23
N ALA A 254 -33.76 -1.55 30.50
CA ALA A 254 -33.33 -2.90 30.91
C ALA A 254 -34.07 -4.03 30.16
N ILE A 255 -33.39 -4.75 29.34
CA ILE A 255 -33.88 -5.97 28.67
C ILE A 255 -33.39 -7.19 29.47
N ALA A 256 -34.30 -8.12 29.74
CA ALA A 256 -34.02 -9.36 30.47
C ALA A 256 -33.01 -10.28 29.72
N PRO A 257 -32.19 -11.07 30.43
CA PRO A 257 -31.04 -11.78 29.85
C PRO A 257 -31.46 -12.91 28.92
N ALA A 258 -30.92 -12.90 27.71
CA ALA A 258 -30.93 -14.04 26.77
C ALA A 258 -29.68 -14.90 26.94
N ALA A 259 -29.85 -16.19 26.71
CA ALA A 259 -28.92 -17.25 27.03
C ALA A 259 -27.58 -17.21 26.25
N THR A 260 -26.52 -17.60 26.95
CA THR A 260 -25.12 -17.71 26.52
C THR A 260 -24.91 -18.76 25.43
N PRO A 261 -24.23 -18.43 24.31
CA PRO A 261 -23.71 -19.45 23.39
C PRO A 261 -22.33 -19.99 23.84
N ALA A 262 -22.09 -21.27 23.51
CA ALA A 262 -20.91 -22.03 23.87
C ALA A 262 -19.63 -21.60 23.12
N PRO A 263 -18.43 -21.87 23.70
CA PRO A 263 -17.17 -21.38 23.16
C PRO A 263 -16.70 -22.13 21.90
N LEU A 264 -16.22 -21.37 20.90
CA LEU A 264 -15.52 -21.89 19.72
C LEU A 264 -14.04 -22.15 20.05
N THR A 265 -13.58 -23.35 19.75
CA THR A 265 -12.19 -23.78 19.87
C THR A 265 -11.34 -23.27 18.72
N PHE A 266 -10.24 -22.61 19.04
CA PHE A 266 -9.22 -22.18 18.07
C PHE A 266 -8.27 -23.34 17.74
N PHE A 267 -7.97 -23.51 16.46
CA PHE A 267 -6.95 -24.42 15.97
C PHE A 267 -5.56 -23.75 15.95
N ALA A 268 -4.57 -24.56 16.25
CA ALA A 268 -3.20 -24.17 16.50
C ALA A 268 -2.47 -23.69 15.23
N THR A 269 -1.58 -22.73 15.44
CA THR A 269 -0.61 -22.17 14.49
C THR A 269 0.31 -23.25 13.91
N SER A 270 0.44 -23.27 12.59
CA SER A 270 1.48 -24.02 11.88
C SER A 270 2.80 -23.24 11.88
N THR A 271 3.87 -23.93 12.19
CA THR A 271 5.26 -23.48 12.10
C THR A 271 5.68 -23.20 10.64
N PRO A 272 6.60 -22.27 10.39
CA PRO A 272 7.11 -22.01 9.03
C PRO A 272 7.92 -23.22 8.55
N ASP A 273 7.59 -23.69 7.35
CA ASP A 273 8.32 -24.76 6.68
C ASP A 273 9.68 -24.29 6.14
N ALA A 274 10.61 -25.22 6.16
CA ALA A 274 12.00 -25.05 5.80
C ALA A 274 12.17 -24.65 4.33
N LEU A 275 13.16 -23.81 4.07
CA LEU A 275 13.66 -23.41 2.75
C LEU A 275 13.94 -24.64 1.87
N LEU A 276 13.30 -24.69 0.72
CA LEU A 276 13.59 -25.69 -0.31
C LEU A 276 14.90 -25.35 -1.02
N PRO A 277 15.70 -26.36 -1.39
CA PRO A 277 16.99 -26.16 -2.07
C PRO A 277 16.78 -25.59 -3.48
N VAL A 278 17.59 -24.59 -3.82
CA VAL A 278 17.68 -23.99 -5.16
C VAL A 278 18.09 -25.07 -6.16
N ALA A 279 17.21 -25.41 -7.09
CA ALA A 279 17.54 -26.26 -8.22
C ALA A 279 18.22 -25.41 -9.30
N THR A 280 19.42 -25.79 -9.69
CA THR A 280 20.09 -25.26 -10.87
C THR A 280 19.30 -25.65 -12.13
N PRO A 281 18.99 -24.72 -13.05
CA PRO A 281 18.24 -25.04 -14.26
C PRO A 281 19.04 -26.01 -15.13
N MET A 282 18.50 -27.20 -15.42
CA MET A 282 19.02 -28.06 -16.47
C MET A 282 18.43 -27.66 -17.82
N PRO A 283 19.21 -27.54 -18.90
CA PRO A 283 18.68 -27.27 -20.21
C PRO A 283 17.86 -28.48 -20.69
N ILE A 284 16.55 -28.33 -20.78
CA ILE A 284 15.65 -29.35 -21.35
C ILE A 284 15.51 -29.04 -22.82
N THR A 285 15.95 -29.96 -23.67
CA THR A 285 15.73 -29.89 -25.12
C THR A 285 14.28 -30.31 -25.40
N PRO A 286 13.43 -29.45 -25.95
CA PRO A 286 12.05 -29.80 -26.21
C PRO A 286 11.92 -30.83 -27.34
N VAL A 287 11.24 -31.92 -27.08
CA VAL A 287 10.88 -32.94 -28.08
C VAL A 287 9.41 -32.80 -28.40
N GLY A 288 9.06 -31.85 -29.30
CA GLY A 288 7.78 -31.83 -29.99
C GLY A 288 6.51 -31.77 -29.11
N LYS A 289 6.60 -31.16 -27.95
CA LYS A 289 5.45 -30.96 -27.07
C LYS A 289 5.01 -29.49 -27.02
N SER A 290 3.72 -29.28 -26.96
CA SER A 290 3.12 -27.96 -26.73
C SER A 290 2.88 -27.73 -25.23
N LEU A 291 3.09 -26.48 -24.77
CA LEU A 291 2.88 -26.06 -23.39
C LEU A 291 1.62 -25.19 -23.30
N PHE A 292 0.62 -25.69 -22.59
CA PHE A 292 -0.59 -24.92 -22.26
C PHE A 292 -0.49 -24.44 -20.83
N VAL A 293 -0.20 -23.17 -20.62
CA VAL A 293 0.00 -22.58 -19.29
C VAL A 293 -1.31 -22.14 -18.66
N PRO A 294 -1.46 -22.28 -17.32
CA PRO A 294 -2.65 -21.81 -16.62
C PRO A 294 -2.60 -20.30 -16.48
N VAL A 295 -3.68 -19.61 -16.89
CA VAL A 295 -3.76 -18.17 -16.92
C VAL A 295 -5.06 -17.66 -16.30
N VAL A 296 -5.00 -16.46 -15.72
CA VAL A 296 -6.14 -15.72 -15.17
C VAL A 296 -6.22 -14.33 -15.79
N GLY A 297 -7.38 -13.69 -15.65
CA GLY A 297 -7.47 -12.25 -15.94
C GLY A 297 -6.52 -11.46 -15.04
N PHE A 298 -5.92 -10.40 -15.56
CA PHE A 298 -4.90 -9.62 -14.81
C PHE A 298 -5.38 -9.20 -13.41
N PRO A 299 -6.64 -8.79 -13.16
CA PRO A 299 -7.10 -8.38 -11.84
C PRO A 299 -7.50 -9.53 -10.90
N SER A 300 -7.29 -10.80 -11.29
CA SER A 300 -7.52 -11.94 -10.39
C SER A 300 -6.58 -11.90 -9.19
N LEU A 301 -7.07 -12.32 -8.03
CA LEU A 301 -6.23 -12.48 -6.83
C LEU A 301 -5.50 -13.83 -6.80
N GLN A 302 -5.84 -14.75 -7.70
CA GLN A 302 -5.17 -16.04 -7.80
C GLN A 302 -3.75 -15.84 -8.33
N THR A 303 -2.79 -16.49 -7.71
CA THR A 303 -1.36 -16.44 -8.08
C THR A 303 -0.80 -17.81 -8.33
N THR A 304 -1.47 -18.87 -7.87
CA THR A 304 -1.04 -20.25 -8.01
C THR A 304 -2.24 -21.18 -8.24
N VAL A 305 -1.98 -22.33 -8.78
CA VAL A 305 -2.91 -23.47 -8.91
C VAL A 305 -2.18 -24.76 -8.57
N ASP A 306 -2.86 -25.65 -7.83
CA ASP A 306 -2.26 -26.94 -7.47
C ASP A 306 -2.16 -27.85 -8.70
N ASN A 307 -1.03 -28.54 -8.86
CA ASN A 307 -0.82 -29.55 -9.90
C ASN A 307 -1.87 -30.67 -9.81
N ALA A 308 -2.28 -31.05 -8.59
CA ALA A 308 -3.35 -32.02 -8.36
C ALA A 308 -4.70 -31.56 -8.96
N THR A 309 -5.04 -30.28 -8.84
CA THR A 309 -6.23 -29.69 -9.48
C THR A 309 -6.13 -29.77 -11.01
N LEU A 310 -4.98 -29.43 -11.58
CA LEU A 310 -4.75 -29.52 -13.03
C LEU A 310 -4.81 -30.97 -13.54
N GLN A 311 -4.25 -31.93 -12.78
CA GLN A 311 -4.37 -33.37 -13.09
C GLN A 311 -5.84 -33.84 -13.02
N ALA A 312 -6.57 -33.42 -12.03
CA ALA A 312 -8.00 -33.74 -11.92
C ALA A 312 -8.78 -33.22 -13.11
N VAL A 313 -8.60 -31.93 -13.47
CA VAL A 313 -9.21 -31.32 -14.67
C VAL A 313 -8.86 -32.08 -15.93
N ARG A 314 -7.61 -32.48 -16.14
CA ARG A 314 -7.17 -33.25 -17.29
C ARG A 314 -7.87 -34.61 -17.42
N ASN A 315 -8.23 -35.22 -16.31
CA ASN A 315 -8.82 -36.57 -16.23
C ASN A 315 -10.35 -36.55 -16.03
N GLY A 316 -11.02 -35.46 -16.38
CA GLY A 316 -12.50 -35.34 -16.33
C GLY A 316 -13.07 -35.00 -14.96
N GLY A 317 -12.24 -34.52 -14.02
CA GLY A 317 -12.66 -33.97 -12.74
C GLY A 317 -13.33 -32.59 -12.89
N ASP A 318 -13.70 -31.97 -11.75
CA ASP A 318 -14.39 -30.68 -11.74
C ASP A 318 -13.64 -29.61 -12.54
N ALA A 319 -14.31 -29.03 -13.53
CA ALA A 319 -13.82 -27.99 -14.42
C ALA A 319 -14.66 -26.70 -14.35
N SER A 320 -15.44 -26.50 -13.27
CA SER A 320 -16.35 -25.36 -13.10
C SER A 320 -15.65 -24.00 -13.15
N ARG A 321 -14.37 -23.96 -12.77
CA ARG A 321 -13.51 -22.76 -12.81
C ARG A 321 -12.72 -22.63 -14.12
N LEU A 322 -12.73 -23.65 -14.98
CA LEU A 322 -11.99 -23.62 -16.24
C LEU A 322 -12.82 -22.99 -17.36
N ILE A 323 -12.25 -22.00 -18.02
CA ILE A 323 -12.78 -21.41 -19.25
C ILE A 323 -11.78 -21.64 -20.36
N LEU A 324 -12.16 -22.33 -21.42
CA LEU A 324 -11.34 -22.53 -22.59
C LEU A 324 -11.90 -21.81 -23.80
N ASP A 325 -11.05 -21.41 -24.70
CA ASP A 325 -11.51 -21.08 -26.03
C ASP A 325 -11.72 -22.36 -26.88
N GLU A 326 -12.57 -22.22 -27.91
CA GLU A 326 -13.01 -23.33 -28.75
C GLU A 326 -11.84 -24.11 -29.36
N GLU A 327 -10.81 -23.41 -29.82
CA GLU A 327 -9.65 -24.03 -30.46
C GLU A 327 -8.77 -24.78 -29.45
N THR A 328 -8.43 -24.15 -28.32
CA THR A 328 -7.69 -24.80 -27.23
C THR A 328 -8.44 -26.04 -26.72
N HIS A 329 -9.75 -25.93 -26.54
CA HIS A 329 -10.58 -27.06 -26.12
C HIS A 329 -10.49 -28.24 -27.11
N ALA A 330 -10.63 -27.97 -28.42
CA ALA A 330 -10.54 -28.99 -29.46
C ALA A 330 -9.17 -29.64 -29.49
N ILE A 331 -8.07 -28.86 -29.49
CA ILE A 331 -6.70 -29.36 -29.50
C ILE A 331 -6.42 -30.26 -28.28
N LEU A 332 -6.87 -29.84 -27.09
CA LEU A 332 -6.64 -30.64 -25.88
C LEU A 332 -7.47 -31.92 -25.87
N GLN A 333 -8.70 -31.92 -26.40
CA GLN A 333 -9.50 -33.16 -26.58
C GLN A 333 -8.84 -34.12 -27.58
N ASP A 334 -8.35 -33.62 -28.71
CA ASP A 334 -7.64 -34.45 -29.71
C ASP A 334 -6.35 -35.04 -29.13
N ALA A 335 -5.72 -34.34 -28.19
CA ALA A 335 -4.56 -34.83 -27.43
C ALA A 335 -4.93 -35.80 -26.28
N GLY A 336 -6.19 -36.18 -26.16
CA GLY A 336 -6.69 -37.15 -25.18
C GLY A 336 -7.03 -36.61 -23.82
N VAL A 337 -7.14 -35.29 -23.67
CA VAL A 337 -7.64 -34.66 -22.41
C VAL A 337 -9.15 -34.87 -22.30
N MET A 338 -9.59 -35.38 -21.16
CA MET A 338 -11.02 -35.55 -20.87
C MET A 338 -11.49 -34.41 -19.96
N PHE A 339 -12.41 -33.60 -20.47
CA PHE A 339 -13.02 -32.54 -19.65
C PHE A 339 -14.36 -32.96 -19.09
N ALA A 340 -14.67 -32.52 -17.87
CA ALA A 340 -16.03 -32.62 -17.32
C ALA A 340 -17.02 -31.76 -18.10
N SER A 341 -18.30 -32.12 -18.05
CA SER A 341 -19.36 -31.41 -18.80
C SER A 341 -19.59 -29.97 -18.31
N ASN A 342 -19.00 -29.56 -17.17
CA ASN A 342 -19.11 -28.23 -16.61
C ASN A 342 -17.96 -27.27 -17.04
N VAL A 343 -17.06 -27.70 -17.93
CA VAL A 343 -16.09 -26.79 -18.56
C VAL A 343 -16.84 -25.74 -19.39
N ARG A 344 -16.42 -24.49 -19.27
CA ARG A 344 -16.98 -23.39 -20.09
C ARG A 344 -16.13 -23.23 -21.36
N VAL A 345 -16.75 -23.26 -22.51
CA VAL A 345 -16.09 -23.06 -23.80
C VAL A 345 -16.71 -21.87 -24.52
N LEU A 346 -15.87 -20.98 -25.04
CA LEU A 346 -16.32 -19.76 -25.70
C LEU A 346 -15.32 -19.32 -26.81
N PRO A 347 -15.73 -18.42 -27.71
CA PRO A 347 -14.83 -17.86 -28.71
C PRO A 347 -13.63 -17.17 -28.07
N PHE A 348 -12.42 -17.32 -28.65
CA PHE A 348 -11.18 -16.71 -28.13
C PHE A 348 -11.30 -15.21 -27.90
N ALA A 349 -11.98 -14.47 -28.79
CA ALA A 349 -12.21 -13.04 -28.65
C ALA A 349 -12.91 -12.62 -27.34
N ASN A 350 -13.65 -13.54 -26.71
CA ASN A 350 -14.39 -13.30 -25.48
C ASN A 350 -13.64 -13.80 -24.23
N LEU A 351 -12.53 -14.53 -24.39
CA LEU A 351 -11.83 -15.19 -23.29
C LEU A 351 -11.27 -14.21 -22.27
N ARG A 352 -10.59 -13.18 -22.75
CA ARG A 352 -10.02 -12.13 -21.90
C ARG A 352 -11.09 -11.50 -21.01
N ASP A 353 -12.19 -11.05 -21.61
CA ASP A 353 -13.26 -10.37 -20.87
C ASP A 353 -13.98 -11.34 -19.90
N ALA A 354 -14.12 -12.60 -20.27
CA ALA A 354 -14.66 -13.62 -19.38
C ALA A 354 -13.77 -13.82 -18.13
N LEU A 355 -12.46 -13.90 -18.30
CA LEU A 355 -11.50 -14.04 -17.19
C LEU A 355 -11.35 -12.76 -16.35
N TRP A 356 -11.56 -11.58 -16.94
CA TRP A 356 -11.56 -10.32 -16.20
C TRP A 356 -12.80 -10.15 -15.32
N ASN A 357 -13.97 -10.63 -15.80
CA ASN A 357 -15.24 -10.57 -15.08
C ASN A 357 -15.38 -11.68 -14.03
N ASP A 358 -14.85 -12.88 -14.32
CA ASP A 358 -14.86 -14.02 -13.41
C ASP A 358 -13.44 -14.24 -12.84
N ARG A 359 -13.13 -13.55 -11.75
CA ARG A 359 -11.81 -13.52 -11.13
C ARG A 359 -11.40 -14.83 -10.45
N GLU A 360 -12.32 -15.76 -10.28
CA GLU A 360 -12.08 -17.11 -9.75
C GLU A 360 -11.79 -18.13 -10.87
N ALA A 361 -12.06 -17.78 -12.12
CA ALA A 361 -11.82 -18.65 -13.25
C ALA A 361 -10.38 -18.55 -13.74
N PHE A 362 -9.92 -19.65 -14.35
CA PHE A 362 -8.64 -19.71 -15.05
C PHE A 362 -8.83 -20.34 -16.45
N SER A 363 -7.83 -20.18 -17.31
CA SER A 363 -7.80 -20.81 -18.62
C SER A 363 -6.46 -21.53 -18.85
N LEU A 364 -6.35 -22.26 -19.95
CA LEU A 364 -5.14 -22.88 -20.43
C LEU A 364 -4.86 -22.34 -21.84
N LEU A 365 -3.69 -21.72 -22.04
CA LEU A 365 -3.29 -21.16 -23.33
C LEU A 365 -1.84 -21.52 -23.66
N THR A 366 -1.52 -21.61 -24.94
CA THR A 366 -0.13 -21.63 -25.39
C THR A 366 0.46 -20.22 -25.36
N LEU A 367 1.80 -20.09 -25.26
CA LEU A 367 2.46 -18.79 -25.09
C LEU A 367 2.24 -17.84 -26.28
N ASP A 368 2.13 -18.37 -27.49
CA ASP A 368 1.84 -17.61 -28.70
C ASP A 368 0.44 -16.97 -28.70
N ARG A 369 -0.45 -17.44 -27.85
CA ARG A 369 -1.82 -16.92 -27.70
C ARG A 369 -1.99 -16.05 -26.47
N LEU A 370 -0.96 -15.93 -25.63
CA LEU A 370 -1.00 -15.02 -24.47
C LEU A 370 -0.99 -13.55 -24.87
N THR A 371 -1.61 -12.75 -24.04
CA THR A 371 -1.49 -11.30 -24.05
C THR A 371 -1.08 -10.83 -22.65
N HIS A 372 -0.35 -9.76 -22.55
CA HIS A 372 0.09 -9.19 -21.26
C HIS A 372 -1.07 -8.71 -20.36
N GLN A 373 -2.32 -8.76 -20.84
CA GLN A 373 -3.53 -8.54 -20.06
C GLN A 373 -4.02 -9.77 -19.30
N LEU A 374 -3.31 -10.91 -19.45
CA LEU A 374 -3.52 -12.14 -18.71
C LEU A 374 -2.27 -12.45 -17.90
N ARG A 375 -2.43 -12.97 -16.68
CA ARG A 375 -1.31 -13.37 -15.83
C ARG A 375 -1.18 -14.88 -15.79
N LEU A 376 0.07 -15.36 -15.79
CA LEU A 376 0.37 -16.75 -15.50
C LEU A 376 0.04 -17.07 -14.03
N LEU A 377 -0.51 -18.26 -13.81
CA LEU A 377 -0.52 -18.87 -12.49
C LEU A 377 0.73 -19.72 -12.31
N TRP A 378 1.32 -19.65 -11.15
CA TRP A 378 2.32 -20.61 -10.74
C TRP A 378 1.66 -21.95 -10.45
N VAL A 379 2.42 -23.02 -10.52
CA VAL A 379 1.94 -24.37 -10.23
C VAL A 379 2.69 -24.89 -9.02
N ASP A 380 1.96 -25.25 -7.96
CA ASP A 380 2.54 -25.63 -6.67
C ASP A 380 3.57 -24.61 -6.14
N GLU A 381 3.23 -23.32 -6.19
CA GLU A 381 4.07 -22.19 -5.77
C GLU A 381 5.38 -22.00 -6.57
N MET A 382 5.50 -22.60 -7.76
CA MET A 382 6.65 -22.46 -8.65
C MET A 382 6.25 -22.00 -10.07
N PRO A 383 7.08 -21.22 -10.77
CA PRO A 383 6.86 -20.91 -12.17
C PRO A 383 6.71 -22.19 -13.00
N VAL A 384 5.73 -22.24 -13.88
CA VAL A 384 5.45 -23.44 -14.68
C VAL A 384 6.64 -23.91 -15.54
N PHE A 385 7.53 -22.98 -15.91
CA PHE A 385 8.70 -23.26 -16.75
C PHE A 385 9.81 -24.06 -16.04
N GLU A 386 9.80 -24.10 -14.70
CA GLU A 386 10.84 -24.74 -13.89
C GLU A 386 10.61 -26.24 -13.66
N ASN A 387 9.37 -26.73 -13.85
CA ASN A 387 9.03 -28.15 -13.62
C ASN A 387 8.10 -28.71 -14.70
N LEU A 388 8.53 -28.63 -15.96
CA LEU A 388 7.72 -29.06 -17.10
C LEU A 388 7.43 -30.58 -17.10
N GLU A 389 8.35 -31.44 -16.60
CA GLU A 389 8.15 -32.88 -16.62
C GLU A 389 6.96 -33.35 -15.80
N ALA A 390 6.71 -32.72 -14.67
CA ALA A 390 5.58 -33.00 -13.80
C ALA A 390 4.29 -32.27 -14.23
N TYR A 391 4.39 -31.33 -15.17
CA TYR A 391 3.26 -30.48 -15.54
C TYR A 391 2.30 -31.20 -16.50
N PRO A 392 0.98 -31.29 -16.18
CA PRO A 392 0.04 -32.16 -16.90
C PRO A 392 -0.34 -31.69 -18.30
N PHE A 393 -0.16 -30.40 -18.61
CA PHE A 393 -0.50 -29.80 -19.90
C PHE A 393 0.73 -29.45 -20.75
N TRP A 394 1.88 -30.13 -20.53
CA TRP A 394 2.99 -30.19 -21.44
C TRP A 394 2.92 -31.49 -22.25
N ILE A 395 2.20 -31.44 -23.34
CA ILE A 395 1.76 -32.64 -24.09
C ILE A 395 2.01 -32.52 -25.57
N ALA A 396 2.13 -33.66 -26.25
CA ALA A 396 2.14 -33.70 -27.71
C ALA A 396 0.76 -33.31 -28.24
N SER A 397 0.72 -32.30 -29.10
CA SER A 397 -0.53 -31.81 -29.69
C SER A 397 -0.26 -31.14 -31.05
N THR A 398 -1.32 -30.67 -31.71
CA THR A 398 -1.23 -29.91 -32.96
C THR A 398 -0.94 -28.41 -32.73
N ALA A 399 -0.92 -27.94 -31.48
CA ALA A 399 -0.53 -26.56 -31.15
C ALA A 399 0.99 -26.37 -31.35
N PRO A 400 1.47 -25.11 -31.43
CA PRO A 400 2.89 -24.81 -31.54
C PRO A 400 3.74 -25.50 -30.47
N VAL A 401 4.91 -25.96 -30.86
CA VAL A 401 5.88 -26.58 -29.96
C VAL A 401 6.49 -25.48 -29.10
N PHE A 402 6.49 -25.68 -27.79
CA PHE A 402 7.14 -24.75 -26.87
C PHE A 402 8.67 -24.93 -26.92
N ASP A 403 9.38 -23.84 -27.07
CA ASP A 403 10.83 -23.77 -27.14
C ASP A 403 11.39 -22.78 -26.10
N THR A 404 12.05 -23.32 -25.06
CA THR A 404 12.64 -22.52 -23.99
C THR A 404 13.71 -21.56 -24.50
N SER A 405 14.38 -21.86 -25.63
CA SER A 405 15.40 -20.99 -26.23
C SER A 405 14.82 -19.68 -26.83
N LYS A 406 13.50 -19.54 -26.83
CA LYS A 406 12.78 -18.33 -27.27
C LYS A 406 12.18 -17.53 -26.12
N LEU A 407 12.35 -18.02 -24.90
CA LEU A 407 11.81 -17.36 -23.69
C LEU A 407 12.85 -16.39 -23.12
N THR A 408 12.40 -15.19 -22.75
CA THR A 408 13.20 -14.22 -22.00
C THR A 408 12.38 -13.66 -20.85
N ARG A 409 12.97 -13.60 -19.66
CA ARG A 409 12.34 -13.06 -18.45
C ARG A 409 13.19 -11.90 -17.93
N ILE A 410 12.59 -10.71 -17.80
CA ILE A 410 13.25 -9.50 -17.32
C ILE A 410 12.50 -9.01 -16.09
N THR A 411 13.14 -8.98 -14.94
CA THR A 411 12.54 -8.45 -13.71
C THR A 411 13.00 -7.03 -13.45
N ALA A 412 12.04 -6.10 -13.40
CA ALA A 412 12.24 -4.71 -13.03
C ALA A 412 11.85 -4.49 -11.58
N SER A 413 12.68 -3.80 -10.82
CA SER A 413 12.40 -3.38 -9.44
C SER A 413 12.53 -1.86 -9.27
N GLY A 414 12.02 -1.36 -8.14
CA GLY A 414 11.99 0.07 -7.84
C GLY A 414 13.29 0.58 -7.21
N VAL A 415 13.14 1.50 -6.27
CA VAL A 415 14.23 2.31 -5.71
C VAL A 415 15.16 1.50 -4.83
N THR A 416 16.44 1.60 -5.11
CA THR A 416 17.53 1.19 -4.24
C THR A 416 18.37 2.40 -3.85
N ALA A 417 18.56 2.62 -2.53
CA ALA A 417 19.44 3.64 -1.98
C ALA A 417 20.06 3.10 -0.70
N LEU A 418 21.30 2.61 -0.80
CA LEU A 418 22.02 1.99 0.32
C LEU A 418 22.61 3.07 1.24
N THR A 419 21.73 3.82 1.88
CA THR A 419 22.06 4.97 2.73
C THR A 419 21.33 4.91 4.07
N ARG A 420 21.61 5.80 5.00
CA ARG A 420 20.94 5.98 6.30
C ARG A 420 20.77 4.66 7.09
N ASN A 421 19.54 4.28 7.45
CA ASN A 421 19.29 3.04 8.21
C ASN A 421 19.50 1.78 7.36
N THR A 422 19.28 1.82 6.05
CA THR A 422 19.63 0.71 5.15
C THR A 422 21.13 0.44 5.18
N LEU A 423 21.95 1.49 5.08
CA LEU A 423 23.42 1.40 5.20
C LEU A 423 23.82 0.83 6.58
N LYS A 424 23.23 1.35 7.66
CA LYS A 424 23.50 0.87 9.03
C LYS A 424 23.13 -0.62 9.18
N ALA A 425 21.97 -1.02 8.65
CA ALA A 425 21.51 -2.40 8.72
C ALA A 425 22.42 -3.35 7.93
N LEU A 426 22.98 -2.90 6.80
CA LEU A 426 23.98 -3.65 6.04
C LEU A 426 25.34 -3.76 6.77
N ASP A 427 25.75 -2.75 7.54
CA ASP A 427 26.95 -2.84 8.39
C ASP A 427 26.80 -3.88 9.52
N GLU A 428 25.56 -4.17 9.96
CA GLU A 428 25.25 -5.07 11.06
C GLU A 428 24.88 -6.50 10.60
N ARG A 429 24.75 -6.74 9.28
CA ARG A 429 24.30 -8.03 8.69
C ARG A 429 25.19 -8.48 7.55
N SER A 430 25.09 -9.75 7.18
CA SER A 430 25.68 -10.21 5.91
C SER A 430 24.82 -9.83 4.72
N VAL A 431 25.44 -9.69 3.57
CA VAL A 431 24.75 -9.45 2.29
C VAL A 431 23.80 -10.60 1.97
N GLU A 432 24.20 -11.84 2.25
CA GLU A 432 23.36 -13.04 2.02
C GLU A 432 22.08 -13.01 2.84
N ASP A 433 22.12 -12.54 4.10
CA ASP A 433 20.92 -12.37 4.93
C ASP A 433 20.01 -11.29 4.32
N ALA A 434 20.58 -10.16 3.88
CA ALA A 434 19.83 -9.06 3.30
C ALA A 434 19.06 -9.44 2.02
N ILE A 435 19.65 -10.27 1.15
CA ILE A 435 19.04 -10.64 -0.14
C ILE A 435 18.25 -11.96 -0.09
N SER A 436 18.36 -12.74 0.99
CA SER A 436 17.84 -14.13 1.09
C SER A 436 16.37 -14.27 0.69
N GLY A 437 15.54 -13.28 1.02
CA GLY A 437 14.10 -13.33 0.75
C GLY A 437 13.72 -13.18 -0.71
N ILE A 438 14.52 -12.48 -1.53
CA ILE A 438 14.21 -12.20 -2.95
C ILE A 438 15.14 -12.89 -3.93
N ALA A 439 16.33 -13.33 -3.52
CA ALA A 439 17.31 -13.96 -4.40
C ALA A 439 16.72 -15.13 -5.24
N PRO A 440 15.85 -16.02 -4.71
CA PRO A 440 15.24 -17.07 -5.53
C PRO A 440 14.40 -16.54 -6.70
N TYR A 441 13.71 -15.40 -6.50
CA TYR A 441 12.85 -14.78 -7.52
C TYR A 441 13.68 -14.03 -8.57
N VAL A 442 14.72 -13.34 -8.12
CA VAL A 442 15.67 -12.66 -9.00
C VAL A 442 16.42 -13.66 -9.87
N ASN A 443 16.94 -14.72 -9.28
CA ASN A 443 17.69 -15.78 -9.99
C ASN A 443 16.82 -16.58 -10.98
N ALA A 444 15.48 -16.49 -10.88
CA ALA A 444 14.58 -17.10 -11.86
C ALA A 444 14.40 -16.23 -13.13
N SER A 445 15.00 -15.04 -13.19
CA SER A 445 14.97 -14.13 -14.34
C SER A 445 16.28 -14.23 -15.13
N ASP A 446 16.22 -13.94 -16.44
CA ASP A 446 17.42 -13.84 -17.28
C ASP A 446 18.17 -12.52 -17.08
N PHE A 447 17.42 -11.47 -16.69
CA PHE A 447 17.95 -10.15 -16.37
C PHE A 447 17.21 -9.55 -15.17
N PHE A 448 17.97 -8.95 -14.26
CA PHE A 448 17.42 -8.23 -13.12
C PHE A 448 17.85 -6.76 -13.13
N HIS A 449 16.86 -5.88 -12.99
CA HIS A 449 17.02 -4.43 -12.97
C HIS A 449 16.64 -3.84 -11.61
N THR A 450 17.41 -2.82 -11.17
CA THR A 450 17.02 -1.92 -10.06
C THR A 450 17.42 -0.47 -10.35
N SER A 451 16.64 0.49 -9.81
CA SER A 451 16.99 1.91 -9.86
C SER A 451 17.87 2.26 -8.67
N ASN A 452 19.14 2.65 -8.90
CA ASN A 452 20.01 3.12 -7.84
C ASN A 452 20.04 4.65 -7.77
N GLU A 453 19.54 5.21 -6.66
CA GLU A 453 19.39 6.66 -6.51
C GLU A 453 20.65 7.38 -6.03
N VAL A 454 21.63 6.68 -5.48
CA VAL A 454 22.78 7.29 -4.80
C VAL A 454 24.09 6.74 -5.32
N SER A 455 25.13 7.60 -5.39
CA SER A 455 26.47 7.17 -5.74
C SER A 455 27.19 6.52 -4.57
N PHE A 456 28.12 5.62 -4.87
CA PHE A 456 29.07 5.10 -3.91
C PHE A 456 30.21 6.11 -3.69
N ALA A 457 30.65 6.23 -2.43
CA ALA A 457 31.78 7.07 -2.06
C ALA A 457 32.61 6.41 -0.94
N SER A 458 33.93 6.43 -1.06
CA SER A 458 34.83 5.81 -0.09
C SER A 458 34.76 6.49 1.28
N ASP A 459 34.41 7.77 1.34
CA ASP A 459 34.29 8.59 2.55
C ASP A 459 32.83 8.80 2.99
N CYS A 460 31.90 7.97 2.50
CA CYS A 460 30.49 8.07 2.83
C CYS A 460 30.23 7.91 4.34
N PRO A 461 29.72 8.94 5.04
CA PRO A 461 29.49 8.89 6.46
C PRO A 461 28.25 8.08 6.79
N LEU A 462 28.16 7.55 8.02
CA LEU A 462 26.91 7.01 8.55
C LEU A 462 25.97 8.17 8.86
N LEU A 463 24.99 8.39 8.01
CA LEU A 463 23.96 9.42 8.20
C LEU A 463 22.94 8.95 9.24
N ASN A 464 22.66 9.79 10.23
CA ASN A 464 21.67 9.49 11.25
C ASN A 464 20.26 9.78 10.70
N ALA A 465 19.43 8.76 10.51
CA ALA A 465 18.05 8.90 10.02
C ALA A 465 17.14 9.65 11.00
N ASP A 466 17.53 9.78 12.27
CA ASP A 466 16.75 10.48 13.29
C ASP A 466 16.77 12.00 13.14
N VAL A 467 17.65 12.53 12.28
CA VAL A 467 17.68 13.95 11.93
C VAL A 467 16.63 14.24 10.85
N LEU A 468 15.37 14.22 11.25
CA LEU A 468 14.27 14.75 10.44
C LEU A 468 14.50 16.25 10.23
N GLY A 469 15.02 16.63 9.07
CA GLY A 469 15.10 18.03 8.62
C GLY A 469 16.46 18.56 8.20
N GLY A 470 17.49 17.73 8.01
CA GLY A 470 18.80 18.32 7.79
C GLY A 470 19.68 17.75 6.68
N ALA A 471 19.77 16.48 6.47
CA ALA A 471 20.67 15.95 5.43
C ALA A 471 19.87 15.55 4.20
N THR A 472 19.96 16.35 3.16
CA THR A 472 19.41 16.05 1.81
C THR A 472 20.48 15.48 0.87
N SER A 473 21.68 15.16 1.39
CA SER A 473 22.79 14.63 0.60
C SER A 473 23.08 13.19 1.04
N PHE A 474 22.97 12.26 0.10
CA PHE A 474 23.08 10.82 0.35
C PHE A 474 24.22 10.19 -0.45
N CYS A 475 24.80 9.13 0.12
CA CYS A 475 25.78 8.27 -0.53
C CYS A 475 25.66 6.85 -0.01
N SER A 476 26.24 5.90 -0.74
CA SER A 476 26.45 4.51 -0.32
C SER A 476 27.94 4.27 -0.02
N LYS A 477 28.24 3.35 0.90
CA LYS A 477 29.61 2.90 1.12
C LYS A 477 30.07 1.94 0.02
N GLU A 478 31.34 2.03 -0.36
CA GLU A 478 31.97 1.11 -1.32
C GLU A 478 31.76 -0.37 -0.97
N ALA A 479 31.91 -0.72 0.31
CA ALA A 479 31.74 -2.10 0.80
C ALA A 479 30.33 -2.67 0.55
N HIS A 480 29.31 -1.82 0.36
CA HIS A 480 27.95 -2.28 0.11
C HIS A 480 27.65 -2.56 -1.38
N PHE A 481 28.60 -2.28 -2.27
CA PHE A 481 28.49 -2.65 -3.68
C PHE A 481 28.32 -4.16 -3.88
N ASP A 482 28.87 -4.96 -2.97
CA ASP A 482 28.78 -6.43 -2.99
C ASP A 482 27.31 -6.90 -2.94
N LEU A 483 26.35 -6.10 -2.46
CA LEU A 483 24.93 -6.44 -2.52
C LEU A 483 24.44 -6.60 -3.95
N PHE A 484 24.85 -5.73 -4.87
CA PHE A 484 24.45 -5.81 -6.28
C PHE A 484 25.03 -7.03 -6.96
N THR A 485 26.30 -7.35 -6.72
CA THR A 485 26.95 -8.52 -7.29
C THR A 485 26.40 -9.83 -6.72
N ALA A 486 26.15 -9.89 -5.41
CA ALA A 486 25.57 -11.06 -4.75
C ALA A 486 24.12 -11.31 -5.14
N LEU A 487 23.35 -10.25 -5.38
CA LEU A 487 21.97 -10.35 -5.86
C LEU A 487 21.88 -10.67 -7.36
N GLY A 488 22.99 -10.56 -8.10
CA GLY A 488 22.99 -10.80 -9.55
C GLY A 488 22.33 -9.67 -10.34
N VAL A 489 22.56 -8.41 -9.95
CA VAL A 489 22.02 -7.28 -10.69
C VAL A 489 22.73 -7.13 -12.03
N ASP A 490 21.97 -7.21 -13.13
CA ASP A 490 22.47 -7.06 -14.50
C ASP A 490 22.39 -5.63 -15.00
N ILE A 491 21.34 -4.89 -14.57
CA ILE A 491 20.98 -3.58 -15.10
C ILE A 491 20.74 -2.62 -13.95
N ILE A 492 21.47 -1.50 -13.95
CA ILE A 492 21.27 -0.38 -13.02
C ILE A 492 20.71 0.82 -13.78
N GLU A 493 19.57 1.33 -13.30
CA GLU A 493 19.06 2.61 -13.72
C GLU A 493 19.69 3.73 -12.90
N LEU A 494 20.18 4.77 -13.56
CA LEU A 494 20.89 5.91 -13.00
C LEU A 494 20.11 7.22 -13.14
N THR A 495 18.78 7.15 -13.05
CA THR A 495 17.91 8.34 -13.12
C THR A 495 17.70 9.00 -11.76
N GLY A 496 18.25 8.46 -10.69
CA GLY A 496 18.07 8.94 -9.33
C GLY A 496 18.38 10.43 -9.14
N ASN A 497 17.56 11.10 -8.34
CA ASN A 497 17.71 12.52 -8.01
C ASN A 497 18.86 12.82 -7.04
N HIS A 498 19.47 11.80 -6.42
CA HIS A 498 20.57 11.88 -5.47
C HIS A 498 21.92 11.41 -6.02
N ASN A 499 22.02 11.11 -7.30
CA ASN A 499 23.23 10.57 -7.93
C ASN A 499 24.49 11.44 -7.74
N ASN A 500 24.34 12.78 -7.72
CA ASN A 500 25.44 13.73 -7.61
C ASN A 500 25.53 14.43 -6.24
N ASP A 501 24.86 13.93 -5.20
CA ASP A 501 24.87 14.54 -3.88
C ASP A 501 26.28 14.66 -3.28
N TYR A 502 27.15 13.68 -3.55
CA TYR A 502 28.57 13.68 -3.17
C TYR A 502 29.49 14.19 -4.28
N GLY A 503 28.89 14.85 -5.28
CA GLY A 503 29.61 15.47 -6.39
C GLY A 503 29.94 14.49 -7.51
N TYR A 504 30.34 15.08 -8.65
CA TYR A 504 30.56 14.34 -9.89
C TYR A 504 31.70 13.29 -9.79
N ALA A 505 32.71 13.51 -8.93
CA ALA A 505 33.81 12.55 -8.75
C ALA A 505 33.30 11.20 -8.21
N ALA A 506 32.45 11.21 -7.18
CA ALA A 506 31.83 9.98 -6.64
C ALA A 506 30.94 9.30 -7.68
N TYR A 507 30.15 10.07 -8.44
CA TYR A 507 29.34 9.54 -9.53
C TYR A 507 30.18 8.87 -10.63
N ALA A 508 31.27 9.52 -11.06
CA ALA A 508 32.15 8.97 -12.08
C ALA A 508 32.84 7.68 -11.62
N GLU A 509 33.28 7.61 -10.36
CA GLU A 509 33.83 6.40 -9.76
C GLU A 509 32.80 5.26 -9.70
N THR A 510 31.56 5.60 -9.36
CA THR A 510 30.44 4.65 -9.35
C THR A 510 30.16 4.07 -10.74
N LEU A 511 30.22 4.89 -11.81
CA LEU A 511 30.11 4.40 -13.19
C LEU A 511 31.24 3.44 -13.57
N ASP A 512 32.45 3.71 -13.08
CA ASP A 512 33.60 2.82 -13.30
C ASP A 512 33.43 1.47 -12.60
N TRP A 513 32.82 1.42 -11.42
CA TRP A 513 32.55 0.17 -10.71
C TRP A 513 31.50 -0.67 -11.41
N TYR A 514 30.41 -0.09 -11.91
CA TYR A 514 29.45 -0.82 -12.73
C TYR A 514 30.11 -1.43 -13.96
N THR A 515 30.94 -0.65 -14.66
CA THR A 515 31.68 -1.11 -15.83
C THR A 515 32.63 -2.27 -15.50
N LYS A 516 33.38 -2.18 -14.40
CA LYS A 516 34.33 -3.23 -13.95
C LYS A 516 33.62 -4.54 -13.57
N ASN A 517 32.39 -4.45 -13.11
CA ASN A 517 31.60 -5.62 -12.71
C ASN A 517 30.62 -6.11 -13.79
N ASN A 518 30.74 -5.61 -15.02
CA ASN A 518 29.88 -5.95 -16.16
C ASN A 518 28.40 -5.66 -15.96
N ILE A 519 28.06 -4.73 -15.05
CA ILE A 519 26.68 -4.29 -14.85
C ILE A 519 26.36 -3.23 -15.92
N GLN A 520 25.26 -3.44 -16.64
CA GLN A 520 24.79 -2.50 -17.64
C GLN A 520 24.13 -1.29 -16.97
N THR A 521 24.32 -0.12 -17.55
CA THR A 521 23.71 1.12 -17.02
C THR A 521 22.84 1.80 -18.06
N LEU A 522 21.75 2.45 -17.61
CA LEU A 522 20.88 3.25 -18.46
C LEU A 522 20.38 4.49 -17.71
N GLY A 523 19.92 5.48 -18.47
CA GLY A 523 19.32 6.70 -17.93
C GLY A 523 20.30 7.65 -17.24
N GLY A 524 21.60 7.33 -17.22
CA GLY A 524 22.67 8.15 -16.68
C GLY A 524 24.00 7.90 -17.39
N GLY A 525 24.97 8.79 -17.19
CA GLY A 525 26.26 8.65 -17.83
C GLY A 525 27.21 9.82 -17.56
N ALA A 526 28.45 9.72 -18.03
CA ALA A 526 29.47 10.75 -17.90
C ALA A 526 29.19 12.00 -18.78
N THR A 527 28.34 11.85 -19.79
CA THR A 527 27.93 12.93 -20.71
C THR A 527 26.42 12.83 -20.98
N VAL A 528 25.80 13.90 -21.48
CA VAL A 528 24.39 13.90 -21.88
C VAL A 528 24.12 12.79 -22.92
N ALA A 529 25.00 12.62 -23.91
CA ALA A 529 24.86 11.62 -24.95
C ALA A 529 24.90 10.18 -24.38
N GLN A 530 25.72 9.92 -23.36
CA GLN A 530 25.74 8.61 -22.70
C GLN A 530 24.47 8.41 -21.86
N ALA A 531 24.04 9.41 -21.10
CA ALA A 531 22.83 9.35 -20.29
C ALA A 531 21.57 9.06 -21.14
N GLN A 532 21.48 9.67 -22.32
CA GLN A 532 20.34 9.53 -23.27
C GLN A 532 20.41 8.26 -24.13
N ARG A 533 21.47 7.46 -24.04
CA ARG A 533 21.62 6.25 -24.86
C ARG A 533 20.69 5.15 -24.38
N PRO A 534 19.84 4.57 -25.25
CA PRO A 534 19.06 3.40 -24.87
C PRO A 534 19.98 2.18 -24.63
N LEU A 535 19.60 1.34 -23.68
CA LEU A 535 20.17 -0.01 -23.54
C LEU A 535 19.40 -0.92 -24.48
N VAL A 536 20.09 -1.51 -25.46
CA VAL A 536 19.50 -2.49 -26.39
C VAL A 536 20.08 -3.85 -26.11
N MET A 537 19.23 -4.83 -25.83
CA MET A 537 19.61 -6.20 -25.50
C MET A 537 18.88 -7.17 -26.43
N THR A 538 19.58 -8.23 -26.85
CA THR A 538 18.95 -9.35 -27.56
C THR A 538 19.27 -10.63 -26.80
N HIS A 539 18.24 -11.36 -26.41
CA HIS A 539 18.35 -12.63 -25.72
C HIS A 539 17.27 -13.58 -26.23
N ASN A 540 17.66 -14.81 -26.52
CA ASN A 540 16.76 -15.86 -27.01
C ASN A 540 15.85 -15.41 -28.19
N GLY A 541 16.37 -14.55 -29.06
CA GLY A 541 15.64 -14.01 -30.20
C GLY A 541 14.66 -12.87 -29.89
N ASN A 542 14.58 -12.42 -28.63
CA ASN A 542 13.80 -11.27 -28.22
C ASN A 542 14.73 -10.05 -28.11
N THR A 543 14.39 -8.94 -28.75
CA THR A 543 15.14 -7.69 -28.70
C THR A 543 14.38 -6.64 -27.90
N VAL A 544 15.00 -6.14 -26.85
CA VAL A 544 14.43 -5.11 -25.95
C VAL A 544 15.27 -3.85 -26.04
N ALA A 545 14.61 -2.70 -26.23
CA ALA A 545 15.21 -1.40 -26.05
C ALA A 545 14.69 -0.76 -24.75
N TRP A 546 15.60 -0.42 -23.84
CA TRP A 546 15.25 0.21 -22.56
C TRP A 546 15.78 1.62 -22.51
N VAL A 547 14.88 2.58 -22.28
CA VAL A 547 15.16 4.03 -22.14
C VAL A 547 14.81 4.44 -20.72
N ALA A 548 15.59 5.35 -20.13
CA ALA A 548 15.28 5.90 -18.83
C ALA A 548 15.59 7.39 -18.75
N CYS A 549 14.81 8.15 -17.96
CA CYS A 549 15.03 9.57 -17.76
C CYS A 549 14.51 10.08 -16.41
N ASN A 550 15.02 11.26 -15.98
CA ASN A 550 14.63 11.97 -14.77
C ASN A 550 13.94 13.30 -15.13
N SER A 551 12.74 13.53 -14.59
CA SER A 551 11.99 14.78 -14.78
C SER A 551 11.87 15.64 -13.52
N ILE A 552 12.28 15.13 -12.35
CA ILE A 552 12.16 15.87 -11.07
C ILE A 552 13.41 16.67 -10.73
N GLY A 553 14.55 16.37 -11.35
CA GLY A 553 15.83 17.00 -11.01
C GLY A 553 16.43 16.40 -9.75
N PRO A 554 17.13 17.16 -8.90
CA PRO A 554 17.51 18.58 -9.10
C PRO A 554 18.50 18.79 -10.26
N TYR A 555 18.71 20.03 -10.69
CA TYR A 555 19.57 20.33 -11.84
C TYR A 555 20.97 19.69 -11.74
N TYR A 556 21.52 19.57 -10.54
CA TYR A 556 22.86 18.99 -10.32
C TYR A 556 22.89 17.45 -10.44
N ALA A 557 21.73 16.79 -10.35
CA ALA A 557 21.60 15.34 -10.59
C ALA A 557 21.57 15.02 -12.09
N LEU A 558 21.28 16.02 -12.95
CA LEU A 558 21.15 15.83 -14.40
C LEU A 558 22.50 16.01 -15.10
N ALA A 559 22.74 15.19 -16.12
CA ALA A 559 23.88 15.36 -17.03
C ALA A 559 23.80 16.70 -17.77
N ASN A 560 24.95 17.36 -17.93
CA ASN A 560 25.05 18.65 -18.59
C ASN A 560 26.38 18.80 -19.33
N ASP A 561 26.33 19.09 -20.63
CA ASP A 561 27.50 19.31 -21.48
C ASP A 561 27.77 20.81 -21.73
N ALA A 562 26.91 21.71 -21.24
CA ALA A 562 27.03 23.16 -21.43
C ALA A 562 27.79 23.82 -20.27
N PRO A 563 29.01 24.34 -20.47
CA PRO A 563 29.82 24.92 -19.41
C PRO A 563 29.28 26.22 -18.81
N GLU A 564 28.42 26.94 -19.55
CA GLU A 564 27.77 28.19 -19.14
C GLU A 564 26.56 27.96 -18.18
N LEU A 565 26.04 26.77 -18.11
CA LEU A 565 24.94 26.46 -17.19
C LEU A 565 25.43 26.26 -15.75
N LEU A 566 24.53 26.50 -14.82
CA LEU A 566 24.81 26.33 -13.39
C LEU A 566 25.36 24.94 -13.10
N GLY A 567 26.49 24.87 -12.42
CA GLY A 567 27.21 23.63 -12.08
C GLY A 567 28.14 23.11 -13.18
N GLY A 568 28.22 23.77 -14.37
CA GLY A 568 29.15 23.42 -15.44
C GLY A 568 28.93 22.05 -16.08
N VAL A 569 29.92 21.56 -16.82
CA VAL A 569 29.91 20.23 -17.45
C VAL A 569 29.99 19.15 -16.39
N ARG A 570 29.08 18.18 -16.43
CA ARG A 570 29.01 17.05 -15.49
C ARG A 570 28.24 15.86 -16.06
N GLY A 571 28.57 14.67 -15.58
CA GLY A 571 27.73 13.49 -15.73
C GLY A 571 26.50 13.55 -14.81
N GLY A 572 25.55 12.66 -15.05
CA GLY A 572 24.32 12.55 -14.28
C GLY A 572 23.21 11.85 -15.04
N ALA A 573 21.98 12.02 -14.58
CA ALA A 573 20.80 11.46 -15.18
C ALA A 573 20.40 12.15 -16.50
N ALA A 574 19.78 11.40 -17.41
CA ALA A 574 19.16 11.98 -18.60
C ALA A 574 17.91 12.78 -18.21
N SER A 575 17.81 14.04 -18.59
CA SER A 575 16.58 14.81 -18.42
C SER A 575 15.48 14.29 -19.35
N CYS A 576 14.24 14.10 -18.86
CA CYS A 576 13.11 13.74 -19.74
C CYS A 576 12.68 14.88 -20.71
N GLY A 577 13.20 16.09 -20.51
CA GLY A 577 12.88 17.23 -21.35
C GLY A 577 13.51 17.19 -22.74
N GLY A 578 12.86 17.83 -23.72
CA GLY A 578 13.35 17.95 -25.07
C GLY A 578 12.89 16.87 -26.03
N ALA A 579 13.22 17.03 -27.33
CA ALA A 579 12.78 16.15 -28.40
C ALA A 579 13.48 14.77 -28.42
N TRP A 580 14.63 14.64 -27.76
CA TRP A 580 15.46 13.43 -27.81
C TRP A 580 14.69 12.19 -27.34
N LEU A 581 13.81 12.34 -26.31
CA LEU A 581 13.07 11.20 -25.74
C LEU A 581 12.10 10.63 -26.78
N SER A 582 11.26 11.47 -27.38
CA SER A 582 10.32 11.03 -28.41
C SER A 582 11.04 10.49 -29.66
N GLU A 583 12.14 11.10 -30.08
CA GLU A 583 12.96 10.64 -31.20
C GLU A 583 13.62 9.27 -30.89
N THR A 584 14.06 9.08 -29.64
CA THR A 584 14.69 7.81 -29.20
C THR A 584 13.65 6.69 -29.10
N LEU A 585 12.48 6.95 -28.52
CA LEU A 585 11.39 5.96 -28.44
C LEU A 585 10.91 5.54 -29.84
N ALA A 586 10.68 6.51 -30.73
CA ALA A 586 10.27 6.22 -32.10
C ALA A 586 11.33 5.42 -32.88
N ARG A 587 12.62 5.66 -32.65
CA ARG A 587 13.71 4.89 -33.24
C ARG A 587 13.78 3.50 -32.63
N ALA A 588 13.62 3.35 -31.31
CA ALA A 588 13.62 2.10 -30.57
C ALA A 588 12.52 1.16 -31.10
N GLN A 589 11.31 1.65 -31.34
CA GLN A 589 10.21 0.86 -31.93
C GLN A 589 10.56 0.22 -33.30
N SER A 590 11.45 0.84 -34.07
CA SER A 590 11.87 0.31 -35.36
C SER A 590 13.00 -0.72 -35.26
N GLN A 591 13.61 -0.89 -34.08
CA GLN A 591 14.83 -1.68 -33.86
C GLN A 591 14.69 -2.77 -32.82
N ALA A 592 13.65 -2.73 -32.01
CA ALA A 592 13.38 -3.69 -30.94
C ALA A 592 11.96 -4.24 -31.03
N ASP A 593 11.76 -5.41 -30.46
CA ASP A 593 10.46 -6.05 -30.35
C ASP A 593 9.62 -5.39 -29.25
N ILE A 594 10.29 -4.95 -28.16
CA ILE A 594 9.66 -4.32 -26.99
C ILE A 594 10.49 -3.09 -26.57
N VAL A 595 9.79 -2.00 -26.32
CA VAL A 595 10.37 -0.74 -25.83
C VAL A 595 9.92 -0.51 -24.40
N ILE A 596 10.86 -0.48 -23.45
CA ILE A 596 10.63 -0.17 -22.04
C ILE A 596 11.08 1.27 -21.78
N LEU A 597 10.28 2.05 -21.09
CA LEU A 597 10.65 3.35 -20.54
C LEU A 597 10.49 3.33 -19.02
N THR A 598 11.58 3.61 -18.30
CA THR A 598 11.53 3.88 -16.86
C THR A 598 11.71 5.37 -16.60
N VAL A 599 10.98 5.91 -15.62
CA VAL A 599 10.90 7.36 -15.40
C VAL A 599 11.02 7.71 -13.93
N GLN A 600 12.06 8.45 -13.57
CA GLN A 600 12.18 9.10 -12.28
C GLN A 600 11.30 10.36 -12.27
N GLN A 601 10.02 10.20 -11.91
CA GLN A 601 9.03 11.26 -11.97
C GLN A 601 7.97 11.09 -10.89
N PHE A 602 7.58 12.20 -10.22
CA PHE A 602 6.58 12.25 -9.18
C PHE A 602 6.90 11.40 -7.93
N GLU A 603 7.59 11.98 -6.96
CA GLU A 603 7.68 11.42 -5.60
C GLU A 603 6.33 11.58 -4.89
N VAL A 604 5.41 10.64 -5.10
CA VAL A 604 4.05 10.69 -4.60
C VAL A 604 3.88 9.70 -3.46
N GLU A 605 3.41 10.17 -2.32
CA GLU A 605 3.12 9.35 -1.13
C GLU A 605 1.72 8.70 -1.19
N ASP A 606 1.27 8.31 -2.38
CA ASP A 606 -0.05 7.76 -2.67
C ASP A 606 0.06 6.51 -3.54
N TYR A 607 -0.76 5.50 -3.27
CA TYR A 607 -0.86 4.30 -4.11
C TYR A 607 -1.51 4.58 -5.48
N ARG A 608 -2.22 5.70 -5.61
CA ARG A 608 -2.76 6.17 -6.90
C ARG A 608 -1.82 7.21 -7.53
N PRO A 609 -1.66 7.16 -8.85
CA PRO A 609 -0.97 8.22 -9.55
C PRO A 609 -1.74 9.54 -9.47
N LEU A 610 -1.01 10.64 -9.54
CA LEU A 610 -1.63 11.94 -9.75
C LEU A 610 -2.24 12.02 -11.15
N PRO A 611 -3.32 12.80 -11.38
CA PRO A 611 -3.87 12.99 -12.73
C PRO A 611 -2.84 13.51 -13.75
N GLU A 612 -1.87 14.29 -13.30
CA GLU A 612 -0.74 14.75 -14.13
C GLU A 612 0.18 13.59 -14.49
N GLN A 613 0.50 12.71 -13.53
CA GLN A 613 1.30 11.53 -13.75
C GLN A 613 0.64 10.60 -14.77
N GLU A 614 -0.67 10.34 -14.63
CA GLU A 614 -1.43 9.54 -15.60
C GLU A 614 -1.33 10.13 -17.02
N ARG A 615 -1.54 11.44 -17.16
CA ARG A 615 -1.46 12.09 -18.48
C ARG A 615 -0.08 11.95 -19.11
N GLN A 616 0.99 12.13 -18.33
CA GLN A 616 2.36 12.07 -18.83
C GLN A 616 2.79 10.65 -19.16
N PHE A 617 2.46 9.67 -18.33
CA PHE A 617 2.81 8.27 -18.60
C PHE A 617 2.05 7.72 -19.81
N ARG A 618 0.78 8.08 -19.98
CA ARG A 618 0.03 7.79 -21.21
C ARG A 618 0.65 8.48 -22.46
N ALA A 619 1.16 9.69 -22.30
CA ALA A 619 1.87 10.36 -23.39
C ALA A 619 3.18 9.64 -23.75
N TYR A 620 3.91 9.06 -22.79
CA TYR A 620 5.09 8.25 -23.08
C TYR A 620 4.71 6.94 -23.81
N ALA A 621 3.61 6.31 -23.46
CA ALA A 621 3.06 5.18 -24.21
C ALA A 621 2.69 5.60 -25.65
N ASP A 622 2.05 6.77 -25.83
CA ASP A 622 1.75 7.33 -27.17
C ASP A 622 3.00 7.67 -28.00
N MET A 623 4.15 7.93 -27.34
CA MET A 623 5.45 8.12 -28.01
C MET A 623 6.09 6.80 -28.45
N GLY A 624 5.55 5.64 -28.03
CA GLY A 624 6.00 4.33 -28.46
C GLY A 624 6.64 3.47 -27.40
N ALA A 625 6.41 3.70 -26.13
CA ALA A 625 6.80 2.75 -25.08
C ALA A 625 5.71 1.68 -24.92
N ASP A 626 6.11 0.40 -25.03
CA ASP A 626 5.21 -0.74 -24.76
C ASP A 626 5.00 -0.94 -23.26
N VAL A 627 6.04 -0.61 -22.47
CA VAL A 627 6.01 -0.68 -21.01
C VAL A 627 6.54 0.63 -20.43
N VAL A 628 5.78 1.27 -19.55
CA VAL A 628 6.20 2.48 -18.82
C VAL A 628 6.19 2.20 -17.32
N ILE A 629 7.31 2.41 -16.64
CA ILE A 629 7.48 2.12 -15.22
C ILE A 629 7.97 3.39 -14.50
N GLY A 630 7.29 3.77 -13.41
CA GLY A 630 7.75 4.82 -12.51
C GLY A 630 8.76 4.28 -11.49
N THR A 631 9.89 4.98 -11.35
CA THR A 631 10.98 4.59 -10.42
C THR A 631 11.26 5.66 -9.36
N ALA A 632 10.47 6.75 -9.29
CA ALA A 632 10.55 7.77 -8.26
C ALA A 632 9.66 7.51 -7.04
N PRO A 633 8.43 6.98 -7.19
CA PRO A 633 7.56 6.80 -6.04
C PRO A 633 8.14 5.76 -5.08
N HIS A 634 8.42 6.19 -3.86
CA HIS A 634 8.90 5.30 -2.79
C HIS A 634 7.78 4.39 -2.23
N LYS A 635 6.54 4.75 -2.48
CA LYS A 635 5.35 3.93 -2.24
C LYS A 635 4.92 3.27 -3.54
N PRO A 636 4.64 1.95 -3.54
CA PRO A 636 4.18 1.31 -4.78
C PRO A 636 2.84 1.91 -5.21
N GLN A 637 2.72 2.18 -6.51
CA GLN A 637 1.51 2.73 -7.10
C GLN A 637 0.79 1.71 -7.96
N THR A 638 -0.42 2.04 -8.39
CA THR A 638 -1.23 1.19 -9.27
C THR A 638 -0.68 1.14 -10.69
N PHE A 639 -1.30 0.33 -11.50
CA PHE A 639 -0.93 0.09 -12.90
C PHE A 639 -2.17 0.15 -13.79
N GLU A 640 -1.97 0.34 -15.09
CA GLU A 640 -3.05 0.29 -16.08
C GLU A 640 -2.59 -0.31 -17.42
N PHE A 641 -3.57 -0.75 -18.20
CA PHE A 641 -3.38 -1.03 -19.63
C PHE A 641 -3.94 0.15 -20.43
N TYR A 642 -3.05 0.92 -21.01
CA TYR A 642 -3.41 2.03 -21.86
C TYR A 642 -3.17 1.66 -23.31
N ARG A 643 -4.24 1.47 -24.09
CA ARG A 643 -4.17 0.85 -25.43
C ARG A 643 -3.48 -0.52 -25.34
N GLU A 644 -2.35 -0.69 -26.05
CA GLU A 644 -1.55 -1.91 -26.02
C GLU A 644 -0.35 -1.81 -25.05
N SER A 645 -0.18 -0.71 -24.33
CA SER A 645 0.94 -0.51 -23.40
C SER A 645 0.53 -0.85 -21.97
N PHE A 646 1.49 -1.41 -21.22
CA PHE A 646 1.38 -1.56 -19.77
C PHE A 646 2.07 -0.38 -19.08
N ILE A 647 1.38 0.23 -18.14
CA ILE A 647 1.90 1.33 -17.32
C ILE A 647 1.85 0.92 -15.85
N HIS A 648 2.99 0.89 -15.17
CA HIS A 648 3.08 0.77 -13.72
C HIS A 648 3.62 2.07 -13.15
N TYR A 649 2.80 2.80 -12.42
CA TYR A 649 3.08 4.16 -11.99
C TYR A 649 4.19 4.27 -10.94
N GLY A 650 4.43 3.22 -10.16
CA GLY A 650 5.54 3.16 -9.21
C GLY A 650 5.71 1.78 -8.58
N LEU A 651 6.94 1.29 -8.55
CA LEU A 651 7.26 -0.03 -7.98
C LEU A 651 7.52 0.02 -6.46
N GLY A 652 7.72 1.21 -5.89
CA GLY A 652 8.11 1.38 -4.49
C GLY A 652 9.61 1.17 -4.25
N ASN A 653 10.00 1.03 -2.99
CA ASN A 653 11.40 0.78 -2.61
C ASN A 653 11.75 -0.70 -2.70
N LEU A 654 12.99 -1.04 -3.08
CA LEU A 654 13.56 -2.37 -2.93
C LEU A 654 14.52 -2.43 -1.74
N PHE A 655 15.50 -1.53 -1.69
CA PHE A 655 16.43 -1.36 -0.57
C PHE A 655 16.52 0.12 -0.21
N PHE A 656 15.62 0.60 0.63
CA PHE A 656 15.63 1.96 1.13
C PHE A 656 14.80 2.09 2.42
N ASP A 657 15.31 2.86 3.38
CA ASP A 657 14.72 3.05 4.69
C ASP A 657 13.71 4.21 4.73
N GLN A 658 12.51 3.98 4.31
CA GLN A 658 11.44 4.94 4.49
C GLN A 658 10.26 4.34 5.30
N PRO A 659 10.48 3.83 6.53
CA PRO A 659 9.44 3.14 7.29
C PRO A 659 8.31 4.07 7.77
N PHE A 660 8.58 5.39 7.87
CA PHE A 660 7.62 6.37 8.39
C PHE A 660 6.40 6.59 7.49
N TRP A 661 6.53 6.30 6.20
CA TRP A 661 5.53 6.55 5.19
C TRP A 661 4.78 5.30 4.73
N GLY A 662 5.01 4.16 5.38
CA GLY A 662 4.46 2.87 4.91
C GLY A 662 5.10 2.39 3.59
N ASN A 663 6.29 2.91 3.24
CA ASN A 663 7.02 2.61 2.01
C ASN A 663 7.86 1.34 2.11
N THR A 664 7.44 0.40 2.96
CA THR A 664 8.07 -0.91 3.10
C THR A 664 7.51 -1.94 2.12
N ARG A 665 6.43 -1.62 1.39
CA ARG A 665 5.87 -2.49 0.35
C ARG A 665 6.44 -2.13 -1.01
N PHE A 666 6.55 -3.15 -1.87
CA PHE A 666 7.06 -2.94 -3.22
C PHE A 666 6.49 -3.97 -4.19
N PHE A 667 6.61 -3.66 -5.47
CA PHE A 667 6.48 -4.59 -6.56
C PHE A 667 7.83 -4.86 -7.24
N MET A 668 7.99 -6.07 -7.75
CA MET A 668 8.90 -6.36 -8.86
C MET A 668 8.04 -6.90 -10.00
N ASP A 669 8.22 -6.35 -11.18
CA ASP A 669 7.47 -6.77 -12.37
C ASP A 669 8.36 -7.63 -13.25
N THR A 670 7.98 -8.89 -13.46
CA THR A 670 8.68 -9.76 -14.42
C THR A 670 7.98 -9.73 -15.76
N LEU A 671 8.63 -9.13 -16.73
CA LEU A 671 8.22 -9.11 -18.13
C LEU A 671 8.63 -10.43 -18.78
N VAL A 672 7.67 -11.18 -19.29
CA VAL A 672 7.91 -12.46 -19.97
C VAL A 672 7.75 -12.25 -21.46
N LEU A 673 8.85 -12.46 -22.20
CA LEU A 673 8.90 -12.33 -23.66
C LEU A 673 9.04 -13.69 -24.31
N TYR A 674 8.31 -13.90 -25.40
CA TYR A 674 8.38 -15.10 -26.20
C TYR A 674 8.17 -14.77 -27.68
N GLU A 675 9.12 -15.16 -28.53
CA GLU A 675 9.09 -14.92 -29.99
C GLU A 675 8.84 -13.43 -30.35
N GLY A 676 9.58 -12.52 -29.72
CA GLY A 676 9.49 -11.07 -29.98
C GLY A 676 8.23 -10.40 -29.40
N ARG A 677 7.51 -11.03 -28.50
CA ARG A 677 6.27 -10.50 -27.92
C ARG A 677 6.31 -10.50 -26.40
N LEU A 678 5.78 -9.44 -25.78
CA LEU A 678 5.46 -9.43 -24.36
C LEU A 678 4.19 -10.27 -24.14
N VAL A 679 4.35 -11.47 -23.57
CA VAL A 679 3.24 -12.43 -23.46
C VAL A 679 2.51 -12.34 -22.12
N THR A 680 3.21 -11.96 -21.03
CA THR A 680 2.59 -11.73 -19.72
C THR A 680 3.49 -10.87 -18.85
N ILE A 681 2.92 -10.33 -17.77
CA ILE A 681 3.61 -9.60 -16.71
C ILE A 681 3.24 -10.26 -15.38
N GLU A 682 4.26 -10.74 -14.67
CA GLU A 682 4.10 -11.33 -13.35
C GLU A 682 4.36 -10.25 -12.31
N LEU A 683 3.43 -10.06 -11.37
CA LEU A 683 3.54 -9.10 -10.27
C LEU A 683 4.05 -9.81 -9.01
N PHE A 684 5.29 -9.57 -8.64
CA PHE A 684 5.79 -9.97 -7.34
C PHE A 684 5.51 -8.86 -6.33
N ALA A 685 4.78 -9.17 -5.25
CA ALA A 685 4.51 -8.25 -4.16
C ALA A 685 5.37 -8.61 -2.95
N GLY A 686 6.13 -7.64 -2.44
CA GLY A 686 7.06 -7.83 -1.34
C GLY A 686 6.95 -6.79 -0.22
N ILE A 687 7.60 -7.09 0.89
CA ILE A 687 7.75 -6.22 2.07
C ILE A 687 9.23 -6.14 2.45
N ILE A 688 9.72 -4.95 2.77
CA ILE A 688 11.05 -4.72 3.33
C ILE A 688 10.96 -4.82 4.85
N GLU A 689 11.68 -5.76 5.42
CA GLU A 689 11.86 -5.88 6.87
C GLU A 689 13.20 -5.27 7.31
N ASP A 690 13.24 -4.76 8.53
CA ASP A 690 14.47 -4.25 9.16
C ASP A 690 15.24 -3.22 8.31
N ASN A 691 14.56 -2.46 7.46
CA ASN A 691 15.09 -1.47 6.52
C ASN A 691 15.99 -2.03 5.38
N VAL A 692 16.17 -3.35 5.27
CA VAL A 692 17.18 -3.91 4.35
C VAL A 692 16.87 -5.31 3.85
N ARG A 693 15.84 -5.99 4.37
CA ARG A 693 15.49 -7.36 4.02
C ARG A 693 14.17 -7.42 3.23
N PRO A 694 14.19 -7.26 1.92
CA PRO A 694 13.01 -7.53 1.11
C PRO A 694 12.68 -9.02 1.13
N ARG A 695 11.40 -9.34 1.34
CA ARG A 695 10.85 -10.69 1.26
C ARG A 695 9.53 -10.73 0.50
N PRO A 696 9.11 -11.90 -0.02
CA PRO A 696 7.76 -12.03 -0.55
C PRO A 696 6.71 -11.77 0.55
N MET A 697 5.59 -11.22 0.17
CA MET A 697 4.40 -11.18 1.02
C MET A 697 3.90 -12.60 1.26
N THR A 698 3.47 -12.91 2.48
CA THR A 698 2.68 -14.11 2.75
C THR A 698 1.42 -14.10 1.87
N LEU A 699 0.76 -15.24 1.72
CA LEU A 699 -0.47 -15.34 0.93
C LEU A 699 -1.53 -14.31 1.41
N GLU A 700 -1.72 -14.16 2.70
CA GLU A 700 -2.68 -13.22 3.29
C GLU A 700 -2.29 -11.76 3.01
N GLU A 701 -1.02 -11.40 3.24
CA GLU A 701 -0.50 -10.05 2.95
C GLU A 701 -0.67 -9.72 1.46
N ARG A 702 -0.32 -10.65 0.57
CA ARG A 702 -0.39 -10.50 -0.89
C ARG A 702 -1.83 -10.34 -1.37
N LEU A 703 -2.75 -11.20 -0.90
CA LEU A 703 -4.17 -11.10 -1.27
C LEU A 703 -4.77 -9.77 -0.85
N ASN A 704 -4.49 -9.33 0.39
CA ASN A 704 -4.96 -8.03 0.89
C ASN A 704 -4.37 -6.87 0.08
N PHE A 705 -3.08 -6.93 -0.22
CA PHE A 705 -2.40 -5.88 -0.96
C PHE A 705 -2.86 -5.81 -2.43
N LEU A 706 -2.91 -6.93 -3.14
CA LEU A 706 -3.40 -6.97 -4.53
C LEU A 706 -4.88 -6.57 -4.63
N PHE A 707 -5.72 -7.05 -3.71
CA PHE A 707 -7.13 -6.64 -3.66
C PHE A 707 -7.27 -5.13 -3.50
N PHE A 708 -6.45 -4.54 -2.62
CA PHE A 708 -6.39 -3.10 -2.44
C PHE A 708 -5.94 -2.40 -3.73
N MET A 709 -4.81 -2.82 -4.33
CA MET A 709 -4.23 -2.20 -5.52
C MET A 709 -5.17 -2.26 -6.73
N PHE A 710 -5.81 -3.40 -7.00
CA PHE A 710 -6.77 -3.54 -8.10
C PHE A 710 -8.03 -2.66 -7.94
N ARG A 711 -8.41 -2.31 -6.71
CA ARG A 711 -9.53 -1.41 -6.45
C ARG A 711 -9.21 0.08 -6.60
N GLN A 712 -7.93 0.46 -6.55
CA GLN A 712 -7.53 1.86 -6.68
C GLN A 712 -7.65 2.38 -8.11
N GLN A 713 -7.80 1.52 -9.07
CA GLN A 713 -7.82 1.88 -10.49
C GLN A 713 -9.20 1.70 -11.12
N ASN A 714 -9.63 2.70 -11.91
CA ASN A 714 -10.82 2.60 -12.74
C ASN A 714 -10.57 1.60 -13.87
N GLY A 715 -11.35 0.52 -13.92
CA GLY A 715 -11.25 -0.51 -14.97
C GLY A 715 -10.78 -1.89 -14.51
N PHE A 716 -10.44 -2.07 -13.21
CA PHE A 716 -10.10 -3.36 -12.62
C PHE A 716 -11.18 -3.91 -11.70
#